data_476a18c46812ad3075149510f8cdce9a
#
_entry.id   476a18c46812ad3075149510f8cdce9a
#
_cell.length_a   1.000
_cell.length_b   1.000
_cell.length_c   1.000
_cell.angle_alpha   90.00
_cell.angle_beta   90.00
_cell.angle_gamma   90.00
#
_symmetry.space_group_name_H-M   'P 1'
#
loop_
_entity.id
_entity.type
_entity.pdbx_description
1 polymer ?
#
loop_
_entity_poly.entity_id
_entity_poly.type
_entity_poly.pdbx_seq_one_letter_code
_entity_poly.pdbx_strand_id
1 'polypeptide(L)'
;EKQVCEDSRTMVTAEGDGVIEYVDATTIRILYDRTEEEEFVSFEPALKEYRIPKFRRTNQNMTIDLRPICNKGQRVKAGDILTEGYATENGELALGRNLLVAYIPWKGYNYEDAVVISERMVREDVLTSVHVDEYSLDVRETKRGVEEFTSDIPNVSEEATKDLDDNGVIRVGARVEPGDILIGKISPKGESDPSPEEKLLRAIFGDKAGDVKDSSLKANPSLSGVVIDKKLFSRAIKTRDSKKQDKVLLAKIDEEYEAKNNDLKDILVDKLMTLTEGKTSQGVKDYTGAEIITKGSKFTVPALKNLEFDGIQSNNWTDDDHTNALIQKLIMNYIRKYKLLDAEMKRKKFAISIGDELPSGILQMAKVYIAKKRKIQVGDKLAGRHGNKGIVSKVVRTEDMPFLEDGRPVDLVLNPMGVPSRMNLGQIFEAILGAAGQKLGCKFATPIFDGANEEDIGDTLELANDYINMPLDEFEKKYRDDLGDEVMDYLLTHLDSRNDWKGVKIGRDGKVWLKDGRTGQYFDSPATVGFMNYLKLHHLVDDKIHARSTGPYSLVTQQPLGGKAQFGGQRFGEMEVWALEAYGAAYTLQEILTIKSDDVVGRVKTYEAIIKGENISEPGIPESFKVLLKELQSLALDVTVLDEDGNEIKMMENVEYGDEDLTPLIETEDTFTFDDASAKNGFTTGTPEELEEGIQDEEEPDYFDGEDIDLDYDSNDDNEDF
;
A
#
# COMPACT_ATOMS: atom_id res chain seq x y z
N GLU A 1 22.57 4.80 -7.09
CA GLU A 1 21.72 4.04 -6.14
C GLU A 1 21.80 4.64 -4.74
N LYS A 2 23.01 4.92 -4.21
CA LYS A 2 23.22 5.56 -2.91
C LYS A 2 22.53 6.92 -2.80
N GLN A 3 22.75 7.81 -3.76
CA GLN A 3 22.15 9.15 -3.77
C GLN A 3 20.61 9.08 -3.81
N VAL A 4 20.01 8.13 -4.53
CA VAL A 4 18.57 7.95 -4.58
C VAL A 4 18.01 7.57 -3.19
N CYS A 5 18.72 6.71 -2.44
CA CYS A 5 18.34 6.33 -1.10
C CYS A 5 18.45 7.49 -0.10
N GLU A 6 19.49 8.30 -0.22
CA GLU A 6 19.71 9.49 0.63
C GLU A 6 18.63 10.56 0.35
N ASP A 7 18.39 10.90 -0.91
CA ASP A 7 17.44 11.92 -1.34
C ASP A 7 15.99 11.54 -1.05
N SER A 8 15.65 10.25 -1.20
CA SER A 8 14.29 9.75 -0.92
C SER A 8 13.94 9.71 0.57
N ARG A 9 14.93 9.89 1.46
CA ARG A 9 14.79 9.82 2.92
C ARG A 9 14.08 8.55 3.42
N THR A 10 14.30 7.45 2.74
CA THR A 10 13.79 6.13 3.15
C THR A 10 14.50 5.58 4.38
N MET A 11 15.68 6.10 4.68
CA MET A 11 16.49 5.74 5.83
C MET A 11 16.57 6.90 6.81
N VAL A 12 16.77 6.61 8.09
CA VAL A 12 17.09 7.61 9.11
C VAL A 12 18.61 7.75 9.19
N THR A 13 19.11 8.97 9.04
CA THR A 13 20.53 9.29 9.13
C THR A 13 20.81 10.17 10.33
N ALA A 14 22.03 10.13 10.85
CA ALA A 14 22.49 10.99 11.93
C ALA A 14 22.63 12.44 11.43
N GLU A 15 22.10 13.40 12.20
CA GLU A 15 22.17 14.84 11.85
C GLU A 15 23.50 15.50 12.23
N GLY A 16 24.27 14.86 13.11
CA GLY A 16 25.54 15.38 13.62
C GLY A 16 26.38 14.27 14.23
N ASP A 17 27.54 14.66 14.71
CA ASP A 17 28.45 13.76 15.42
C ASP A 17 27.92 13.48 16.82
N GLY A 18 27.98 12.23 17.28
CA GLY A 18 27.44 11.86 18.58
C GLY A 18 27.66 10.41 18.97
N VAL A 19 27.06 10.01 20.09
CA VAL A 19 27.12 8.65 20.62
C VAL A 19 25.70 8.12 20.82
N ILE A 20 25.49 6.89 20.41
CA ILE A 20 24.20 6.20 20.55
C ILE A 20 24.05 5.73 22.00
N GLU A 21 23.06 6.28 22.69
CA GLU A 21 22.78 5.94 24.09
C GLU A 21 21.83 4.74 24.21
N TYR A 22 20.83 4.66 23.34
CA TYR A 22 19.79 3.65 23.38
C TYR A 22 19.32 3.25 21.99
N VAL A 23 19.14 1.95 21.78
CA VAL A 23 18.58 1.38 20.56
C VAL A 23 17.60 0.28 20.91
N ASP A 24 16.41 0.34 20.36
CA ASP A 24 15.46 -0.77 20.28
C ASP A 24 14.82 -0.82 18.88
N ALA A 25 13.90 -1.77 18.66
CA ALA A 25 13.25 -1.95 17.36
C ALA A 25 12.44 -0.73 16.89
N THR A 26 12.04 0.16 17.78
CA THR A 26 11.13 1.29 17.53
C THR A 26 11.75 2.66 17.79
N THR A 27 12.87 2.70 18.53
CA THR A 27 13.43 3.96 19.01
C THR A 27 14.96 3.94 19.01
N ILE A 28 15.56 4.99 18.50
CA ILE A 28 17.01 5.26 18.62
C ILE A 28 17.17 6.59 19.35
N ARG A 29 18.04 6.63 20.37
CA ARG A 29 18.41 7.85 21.08
C ARG A 29 19.88 8.12 20.90
N ILE A 30 20.20 9.32 20.42
CA ILE A 30 21.57 9.77 20.16
C ILE A 30 21.85 11.00 21.00
N LEU A 31 22.95 10.94 21.72
CA LEU A 31 23.52 12.11 22.39
C LEU A 31 24.53 12.76 21.44
N TYR A 32 24.14 13.91 20.87
CA TYR A 32 24.98 14.66 19.94
C TYR A 32 26.04 15.46 20.64
N ASP A 33 27.26 15.46 20.07
CA ASP A 33 28.35 16.31 20.49
C ASP A 33 28.05 17.76 20.05
N ARG A 34 27.81 18.64 21.02
CA ARG A 34 27.56 20.07 20.75
C ARG A 34 28.67 20.89 21.33
N THR A 35 29.04 21.97 20.65
CA THR A 35 29.91 23.01 21.24
C THR A 35 29.13 23.73 22.33
N GLU A 36 29.84 24.34 23.30
CA GLU A 36 29.21 25.12 24.37
C GLU A 36 28.32 26.24 23.81
N GLU A 37 28.69 26.84 22.69
CA GLU A 37 27.88 27.85 22.00
C GLU A 37 26.62 27.29 21.39
N GLU A 38 26.69 26.12 20.74
CA GLU A 38 25.53 25.44 20.14
C GLU A 38 24.54 24.96 21.20
N GLU A 39 25.05 24.46 22.33
CA GLU A 39 24.22 24.05 23.45
C GLU A 39 23.55 25.28 24.09
N PHE A 40 24.27 26.37 24.21
CA PHE A 40 23.72 27.61 24.73
C PHE A 40 22.60 28.17 23.86
N VAL A 41 22.75 28.17 22.53
CA VAL A 41 21.77 28.70 21.57
C VAL A 41 20.58 27.74 21.33
N SER A 42 20.72 26.45 21.65
CA SER A 42 19.69 25.47 21.44
C SER A 42 18.62 25.51 22.54
N PHE A 43 17.33 25.25 22.14
CA PHE A 43 16.23 25.00 23.06
C PHE A 43 15.83 23.50 23.07
N GLU A 44 16.61 22.66 22.42
CA GLU A 44 16.39 21.21 22.39
C GLU A 44 17.48 20.49 23.18
N PRO A 45 17.16 19.41 23.90
CA PRO A 45 18.16 18.61 24.58
C PRO A 45 19.17 18.04 23.57
N ALA A 46 20.43 17.86 24.01
CA ALA A 46 21.47 17.21 23.19
C ALA A 46 21.09 15.75 22.85
N LEU A 47 20.26 15.13 23.69
CA LEU A 47 19.68 13.79 23.46
C LEU A 47 18.49 13.90 22.51
N LYS A 48 18.62 13.36 21.30
CA LYS A 48 17.55 13.32 20.30
C LYS A 48 17.01 11.91 20.16
N GLU A 49 15.68 11.80 20.12
CA GLU A 49 14.94 10.54 19.94
C GLU A 49 14.41 10.44 18.51
N TYR A 50 14.76 9.34 17.83
CA TYR A 50 14.24 8.96 16.52
C TYR A 50 13.28 7.79 16.69
N ARG A 51 12.05 7.97 16.25
CA ARG A 51 11.05 6.89 16.23
C ARG A 51 11.05 6.21 14.89
N ILE A 52 11.18 4.89 14.91
CA ILE A 52 11.28 4.03 13.76
C ILE A 52 9.89 3.51 13.40
N PRO A 53 9.35 3.80 12.21
CA PRO A 53 8.06 3.26 11.79
C PRO A 53 8.15 1.76 11.56
N LYS A 54 7.12 1.04 12.04
CA LYS A 54 6.95 -0.40 11.86
C LYS A 54 5.66 -0.69 11.13
N PHE A 55 5.71 -1.56 10.11
CA PHE A 55 4.56 -2.04 9.34
C PHE A 55 3.59 -0.94 8.88
N ARG A 56 4.12 0.23 8.54
CA ARG A 56 3.31 1.34 8.06
C ARG A 56 2.93 1.11 6.61
N ARG A 57 1.63 1.21 6.30
CA ARG A 57 1.11 1.07 4.93
C ARG A 57 1.61 2.19 4.01
N THR A 58 1.99 1.85 2.79
CA THR A 58 2.24 2.78 1.68
C THR A 58 0.98 2.95 0.82
N ASN A 59 0.98 3.93 -0.09
CA ASN A 59 -0.13 4.15 -1.03
C ASN A 59 -0.40 2.96 -1.96
N GLN A 60 0.58 2.09 -2.18
CA GLN A 60 0.47 0.89 -3.00
C GLN A 60 0.27 -0.40 -2.17
N ASN A 61 -0.23 -0.26 -0.94
CA ASN A 61 -0.45 -1.37 0.00
C ASN A 61 0.81 -2.18 0.34
N MET A 62 1.99 -1.60 0.13
CA MET A 62 3.25 -2.17 0.58
C MET A 62 3.53 -1.73 2.03
N THR A 63 4.58 -2.27 2.61
CA THR A 63 4.92 -2.04 4.02
C THR A 63 6.22 -1.26 4.14
N ILE A 64 6.22 -0.19 4.95
CA ILE A 64 7.42 0.48 5.45
C ILE A 64 7.77 -0.15 6.78
N ASP A 65 8.88 -0.86 6.83
CA ASP A 65 9.45 -1.44 8.05
C ASP A 65 10.94 -1.14 8.11
N LEU A 66 11.34 -0.22 8.98
CA LEU A 66 12.73 0.15 9.16
C LEU A 66 13.36 -0.66 10.27
N ARG A 67 14.63 -1.03 10.07
CA ARG A 67 15.42 -1.79 11.05
C ARG A 67 16.63 -0.98 11.48
N PRO A 68 16.92 -0.85 12.79
CA PRO A 68 18.16 -0.23 13.24
C PRO A 68 19.35 -1.12 12.90
N ILE A 69 20.42 -0.51 12.37
CA ILE A 69 21.70 -1.18 12.05
C ILE A 69 22.80 -0.77 13.01
N CYS A 70 22.55 0.25 13.80
CA CYS A 70 23.49 0.78 14.76
C CYS A 70 23.41 0.08 16.13
N ASN A 71 24.49 0.11 16.90
CA ASN A 71 24.60 -0.49 18.20
C ASN A 71 24.71 0.55 19.32
N LYS A 72 24.22 0.21 20.52
CA LYS A 72 24.40 1.06 21.69
C LYS A 72 25.88 1.30 21.99
N GLY A 73 26.26 2.55 22.25
CA GLY A 73 27.63 2.97 22.50
C GLY A 73 28.47 3.22 21.24
N GLN A 74 27.92 3.00 20.06
CA GLN A 74 28.57 3.29 18.80
C GLN A 74 28.68 4.82 18.59
N ARG A 75 29.83 5.28 18.13
CA ARG A 75 30.03 6.66 17.73
C ARG A 75 29.60 6.84 16.28
N VAL A 76 28.79 7.86 16.01
CA VAL A 76 28.26 8.18 14.69
C VAL A 76 28.70 9.56 14.26
N LYS A 77 28.83 9.75 12.94
CA LYS A 77 29.12 11.05 12.31
C LYS A 77 27.89 11.57 11.59
N ALA A 78 27.90 12.85 11.29
CA ALA A 78 26.86 13.45 10.45
C ALA A 78 26.72 12.70 9.11
N GLY A 79 25.52 12.26 8.78
CA GLY A 79 25.21 11.50 7.56
C GLY A 79 25.30 9.96 7.70
N ASP A 80 25.80 9.44 8.83
CA ASP A 80 25.82 7.99 9.07
C ASP A 80 24.40 7.43 9.09
N ILE A 81 24.24 6.23 8.49
CA ILE A 81 22.96 5.54 8.39
C ILE A 81 22.64 4.85 9.71
N LEU A 82 21.49 5.15 10.29
CA LEU A 82 21.02 4.59 11.55
C LEU A 82 20.06 3.41 11.35
N THR A 83 19.27 3.47 10.27
CA THR A 83 18.27 2.43 9.96
C THR A 83 18.36 2.01 8.51
N GLU A 84 18.13 0.74 8.26
CA GLU A 84 17.85 0.24 6.92
C GLU A 84 16.36 0.34 6.59
N GLY A 85 16.09 0.71 5.35
CA GLY A 85 14.75 0.78 4.81
C GLY A 85 14.25 -0.55 4.26
N TYR A 86 13.02 -0.55 3.81
CA TYR A 86 12.34 -1.72 3.21
C TYR A 86 12.86 -2.10 1.81
N ALA A 87 13.64 -1.26 1.15
CA ALA A 87 14.24 -1.49 -0.17
C ALA A 87 15.68 -1.01 -0.22
N THR A 88 16.38 -1.04 0.92
CA THR A 88 17.75 -0.56 1.05
C THR A 88 18.60 -1.58 1.79
N GLU A 89 19.87 -1.69 1.40
CA GLU A 89 20.88 -2.51 2.05
C GLU A 89 22.21 -1.75 2.02
N ASN A 90 22.83 -1.56 3.17
CA ASN A 90 24.07 -0.79 3.33
C ASN A 90 24.03 0.63 2.70
N GLY A 91 22.84 1.26 2.69
CA GLY A 91 22.65 2.60 2.12
C GLY A 91 22.47 2.64 0.61
N GLU A 92 22.39 1.49 -0.05
CA GLU A 92 22.15 1.36 -1.48
C GLU A 92 20.73 0.82 -1.75
N LEU A 93 20.21 1.12 -2.94
CA LEU A 93 18.89 0.64 -3.36
C LEU A 93 18.92 -0.87 -3.61
N ALA A 94 18.05 -1.61 -2.92
CA ALA A 94 17.94 -3.06 -2.99
C ALA A 94 16.49 -3.49 -3.25
N LEU A 95 15.97 -3.24 -4.46
CA LEU A 95 14.59 -3.55 -4.85
C LEU A 95 14.34 -5.04 -5.14
N GLY A 96 15.38 -5.81 -5.40
CA GLY A 96 15.32 -7.22 -5.74
C GLY A 96 16.30 -8.05 -4.96
N ARG A 97 16.48 -9.30 -5.39
CA ARG A 97 17.43 -10.24 -4.83
C ARG A 97 18.34 -10.79 -5.93
N ASN A 98 19.61 -11.02 -5.58
CA ASN A 98 20.57 -11.65 -6.47
C ASN A 98 20.34 -13.16 -6.46
N LEU A 99 20.04 -13.73 -7.62
CA LEU A 99 19.68 -15.13 -7.79
C LEU A 99 20.64 -15.80 -8.76
N LEU A 100 20.93 -17.08 -8.52
CA LEU A 100 21.70 -17.92 -9.42
C LEU A 100 20.80 -18.38 -10.57
N VAL A 101 21.08 -17.90 -11.78
CA VAL A 101 20.26 -18.08 -12.97
C VAL A 101 20.96 -18.97 -13.99
N ALA A 102 20.22 -19.86 -14.64
CA ALA A 102 20.69 -20.63 -15.78
C ALA A 102 19.82 -20.40 -17.01
N TYR A 103 20.44 -20.19 -18.18
CA TYR A 103 19.76 -20.06 -19.45
C TYR A 103 19.79 -21.39 -20.20
N ILE A 104 18.75 -22.20 -19.99
CA ILE A 104 18.53 -23.49 -20.65
C ILE A 104 17.05 -23.70 -20.97
N PRO A 105 16.71 -24.30 -22.13
CA PRO A 105 15.35 -24.79 -22.34
C PRO A 105 15.14 -25.99 -21.42
N TRP A 106 14.07 -25.99 -20.59
CA TRP A 106 13.89 -27.04 -19.60
C TRP A 106 12.49 -27.66 -19.67
N LYS A 107 12.40 -28.81 -20.29
CA LYS A 107 11.19 -29.67 -20.35
C LYS A 107 9.90 -28.93 -20.81
N GLY A 108 10.04 -27.83 -21.53
CA GLY A 108 8.92 -26.99 -21.97
C GLY A 108 8.30 -26.09 -20.89
N TYR A 109 8.73 -26.18 -19.63
CA TYR A 109 8.14 -25.38 -18.55
C TYR A 109 8.56 -23.90 -18.57
N ASN A 110 9.58 -23.56 -19.32
CA ASN A 110 10.03 -22.19 -19.54
C ASN A 110 9.81 -21.70 -20.98
N TYR A 111 8.81 -22.26 -21.65
CA TYR A 111 8.41 -21.82 -22.99
C TYR A 111 7.99 -20.35 -22.98
N GLU A 112 8.39 -19.60 -24.02
CA GLU A 112 8.24 -18.14 -24.10
C GLU A 112 8.89 -17.42 -22.91
N ASP A 113 8.14 -16.63 -22.15
CA ASP A 113 8.62 -15.85 -21.00
C ASP A 113 8.33 -16.55 -19.65
N ALA A 114 8.06 -17.83 -19.68
CA ALA A 114 7.82 -18.59 -18.47
C ALA A 114 9.14 -18.83 -17.72
N VAL A 115 9.07 -18.77 -16.40
CA VAL A 115 10.21 -18.92 -15.50
C VAL A 115 9.96 -20.08 -14.55
N VAL A 116 10.95 -20.95 -14.42
CA VAL A 116 10.94 -22.03 -13.42
C VAL A 116 11.79 -21.61 -12.23
N ILE A 117 11.25 -21.74 -11.03
CA ILE A 117 11.92 -21.35 -9.79
C ILE A 117 12.15 -22.54 -8.88
N SER A 118 13.20 -22.46 -8.08
CA SER A 118 13.48 -23.42 -7.03
C SER A 118 12.57 -23.24 -5.81
N GLU A 119 12.16 -24.34 -5.18
CA GLU A 119 11.42 -24.33 -3.91
C GLU A 119 12.17 -23.60 -2.78
N ARG A 120 13.50 -23.52 -2.84
CA ARG A 120 14.32 -22.73 -1.91
C ARG A 120 13.82 -21.31 -1.79
N MET A 121 13.44 -20.68 -2.89
CA MET A 121 12.96 -19.29 -2.91
C MET A 121 11.67 -19.09 -2.11
N VAL A 122 10.80 -20.10 -2.08
CA VAL A 122 9.55 -20.08 -1.33
C VAL A 122 9.79 -20.43 0.15
N ARG A 123 10.65 -21.43 0.39
CA ARG A 123 10.96 -21.92 1.75
C ARG A 123 11.75 -20.92 2.57
N GLU A 124 12.75 -20.28 1.98
CA GLU A 124 13.64 -19.31 2.63
C GLU A 124 13.13 -17.86 2.55
N ASP A 125 11.90 -17.65 2.05
CA ASP A 125 11.28 -16.34 1.94
C ASP A 125 12.10 -15.31 1.12
N VAL A 126 12.83 -15.75 0.09
CA VAL A 126 13.76 -14.90 -0.67
C VAL A 126 13.06 -13.74 -1.37
N LEU A 127 11.91 -14.01 -2.02
CA LEU A 127 11.07 -13.00 -2.70
C LEU A 127 9.70 -12.84 -2.03
N THR A 128 9.62 -13.00 -0.74
CA THR A 128 8.40 -12.80 0.03
C THR A 128 8.20 -11.32 0.33
N SER A 129 6.99 -10.83 0.16
CA SER A 129 6.62 -9.44 0.44
C SER A 129 5.49 -9.36 1.46
N VAL A 130 5.50 -8.31 2.28
CA VAL A 130 4.44 -8.03 3.26
C VAL A 130 3.60 -6.88 2.73
N HIS A 131 2.30 -7.11 2.66
CA HIS A 131 1.31 -6.16 2.18
C HIS A 131 0.38 -5.78 3.30
N VAL A 132 -0.03 -4.50 3.34
CA VAL A 132 -1.02 -3.99 4.30
C VAL A 132 -2.18 -3.41 3.52
N ASP A 133 -3.31 -4.11 3.56
CA ASP A 133 -4.55 -3.66 2.94
C ASP A 133 -5.36 -2.83 3.93
N GLU A 134 -6.00 -1.76 3.44
CA GLU A 134 -6.92 -0.92 4.20
C GLU A 134 -8.35 -1.25 3.81
N TYR A 135 -9.18 -1.56 4.80
CA TYR A 135 -10.61 -1.76 4.66
C TYR A 135 -11.32 -0.66 5.44
N SER A 136 -12.21 0.07 4.77
CA SER A 136 -12.95 1.17 5.39
C SER A 136 -14.44 0.99 5.17
N LEU A 137 -15.23 1.32 6.20
CA LEU A 137 -16.67 1.37 6.15
C LEU A 137 -17.14 2.64 6.85
N ASP A 138 -18.15 3.28 6.31
CA ASP A 138 -18.73 4.51 6.83
C ASP A 138 -20.15 4.28 7.32
N VAL A 139 -20.57 5.09 8.28
CA VAL A 139 -21.93 5.16 8.82
C VAL A 139 -22.52 6.48 8.39
N ARG A 140 -23.70 6.41 7.76
CA ARG A 140 -24.41 7.57 7.23
C ARG A 140 -25.76 7.74 7.92
N GLU A 141 -26.25 8.96 7.88
CA GLU A 141 -27.65 9.23 8.19
C GLU A 141 -28.48 9.01 6.92
N THR A 142 -29.44 8.10 6.98
CA THR A 142 -30.34 7.81 5.87
C THR A 142 -31.73 8.35 6.17
N LYS A 143 -32.55 8.57 5.15
CA LYS A 143 -33.98 9.00 5.32
C LYS A 143 -34.79 8.03 6.21
N ARG A 144 -34.37 6.78 6.36
CA ARG A 144 -35.02 5.71 7.12
C ARG A 144 -34.49 5.56 8.56
N GLY A 145 -33.44 6.29 8.91
CA GLY A 145 -32.79 6.23 10.22
C GLY A 145 -31.27 6.31 10.10
N VAL A 146 -30.60 6.24 11.23
CA VAL A 146 -29.14 6.28 11.33
C VAL A 146 -28.60 4.86 11.29
N GLU A 147 -27.59 4.63 10.45
CA GLU A 147 -26.81 3.39 10.47
C GLU A 147 -25.96 3.35 11.75
N GLU A 148 -25.59 2.16 12.21
CA GLU A 148 -24.80 2.01 13.43
C GLU A 148 -23.74 0.92 13.28
N PHE A 149 -22.56 1.17 13.85
CA PHE A 149 -21.55 0.12 14.03
C PHE A 149 -21.90 -0.67 15.31
N THR A 150 -22.00 -1.99 15.17
CA THR A 150 -22.32 -2.88 16.30
C THR A 150 -21.78 -4.28 16.07
N SER A 151 -21.51 -4.99 17.16
CA SER A 151 -21.23 -6.43 17.14
C SER A 151 -22.51 -7.29 17.15
N ASP A 152 -23.65 -6.69 17.50
CA ASP A 152 -24.96 -7.35 17.53
C ASP A 152 -25.61 -7.30 16.13
N ILE A 153 -25.24 -8.26 15.29
CA ILE A 153 -25.68 -8.36 13.89
C ILE A 153 -26.76 -9.43 13.80
N PRO A 154 -27.92 -9.13 13.20
CA PRO A 154 -29.00 -10.12 13.03
C PRO A 154 -28.57 -11.27 12.12
N ASN A 155 -29.02 -12.48 12.43
CA ASN A 155 -28.78 -13.71 11.65
C ASN A 155 -27.31 -14.17 11.52
N VAL A 156 -26.44 -13.72 12.44
CA VAL A 156 -25.03 -14.12 12.50
C VAL A 156 -24.76 -14.88 13.79
N SER A 157 -23.96 -15.95 13.72
CA SER A 157 -23.58 -16.73 14.89
C SER A 157 -22.63 -15.96 15.81
N GLU A 158 -22.67 -16.23 17.11
CA GLU A 158 -21.73 -15.65 18.08
C GLU A 158 -20.27 -16.00 17.78
N GLU A 159 -20.01 -17.13 17.11
CA GLU A 159 -18.67 -17.50 16.68
C GLU A 159 -18.10 -16.56 15.63
N ALA A 160 -18.92 -16.07 14.71
CA ALA A 160 -18.49 -15.14 13.66
C ALA A 160 -18.27 -13.71 14.20
N THR A 161 -18.84 -13.36 15.34
CA THR A 161 -18.70 -12.03 15.97
C THR A 161 -17.71 -12.01 17.14
N LYS A 162 -17.12 -13.15 17.52
CA LYS A 162 -16.23 -13.28 18.69
C LYS A 162 -15.02 -12.35 18.70
N ASP A 163 -14.52 -11.99 17.51
CA ASP A 163 -13.34 -11.14 17.34
C ASP A 163 -13.70 -9.66 17.14
N LEU A 164 -15.00 -9.30 17.18
CA LEU A 164 -15.45 -7.93 17.13
C LEU A 164 -15.42 -7.31 18.55
N ASP A 165 -15.13 -6.03 18.63
CA ASP A 165 -15.26 -5.25 19.86
C ASP A 165 -16.66 -4.64 20.00
N ASP A 166 -16.90 -3.91 21.11
CA ASP A 166 -18.20 -3.26 21.39
C ASP A 166 -18.63 -2.26 20.31
N ASN A 167 -17.68 -1.74 19.52
CA ASN A 167 -17.95 -0.86 18.39
C ASN A 167 -18.12 -1.61 17.07
N GLY A 168 -18.24 -2.92 17.09
CA GLY A 168 -18.38 -3.74 15.89
C GLY A 168 -17.13 -3.83 15.00
N VAL A 169 -15.96 -3.39 15.47
CA VAL A 169 -14.71 -3.44 14.70
C VAL A 169 -13.84 -4.57 15.19
N ILE A 170 -13.26 -5.32 14.27
CA ILE A 170 -12.39 -6.45 14.61
C ILE A 170 -11.19 -6.02 15.49
N ARG A 171 -10.82 -6.86 16.46
CA ARG A 171 -9.71 -6.57 17.38
C ARG A 171 -8.36 -6.65 16.69
N VAL A 172 -7.41 -5.85 17.16
CA VAL A 172 -6.01 -5.94 16.71
C VAL A 172 -5.40 -7.28 17.15
N GLY A 173 -4.66 -7.93 16.24
CA GLY A 173 -4.07 -9.24 16.44
C GLY A 173 -4.98 -10.41 16.05
N ALA A 174 -6.23 -10.18 15.65
CA ALA A 174 -7.11 -11.23 15.13
C ALA A 174 -6.60 -11.73 13.78
N ARG A 175 -6.69 -13.05 13.58
CA ARG A 175 -6.45 -13.68 12.29
C ARG A 175 -7.73 -13.63 11.49
N VAL A 176 -7.62 -13.17 10.26
CA VAL A 176 -8.73 -13.01 9.32
C VAL A 176 -8.68 -14.10 8.27
N GLU A 177 -9.81 -14.73 8.04
CA GLU A 177 -10.04 -15.71 6.96
C GLU A 177 -11.13 -15.20 6.01
N PRO A 178 -11.25 -15.74 4.78
CA PRO A 178 -12.31 -15.35 3.86
C PRO A 178 -13.70 -15.54 4.46
N GLY A 179 -14.55 -14.52 4.38
CA GLY A 179 -15.91 -14.54 4.93
C GLY A 179 -16.05 -13.95 6.36
N ASP A 180 -14.95 -13.74 7.09
CA ASP A 180 -15.00 -13.14 8.43
C ASP A 180 -15.49 -11.69 8.38
N ILE A 181 -16.21 -11.27 9.41
CA ILE A 181 -16.70 -9.90 9.54
C ILE A 181 -15.56 -9.00 10.05
N LEU A 182 -15.21 -8.00 9.25
CA LEU A 182 -14.18 -7.00 9.60
C LEU A 182 -14.76 -5.84 10.38
N ILE A 183 -15.92 -5.33 9.92
CA ILE A 183 -16.62 -4.21 10.54
C ILE A 183 -18.10 -4.54 10.48
N GLY A 184 -18.72 -4.71 11.66
CA GLY A 184 -20.16 -4.95 11.80
C GLY A 184 -20.93 -3.65 11.65
N LYS A 185 -21.89 -3.61 10.72
CA LYS A 185 -22.78 -2.49 10.50
C LYS A 185 -24.20 -2.97 10.28
N ILE A 186 -25.14 -2.27 10.88
CA ILE A 186 -26.57 -2.48 10.64
C ILE A 186 -27.17 -1.22 10.01
N SER A 187 -28.06 -1.44 9.03
CA SER A 187 -28.81 -0.37 8.37
C SER A 187 -30.30 -0.54 8.62
N PRO A 188 -31.08 0.53 8.88
CA PRO A 188 -32.52 0.42 9.11
C PRO A 188 -33.25 -0.04 7.83
N LYS A 189 -34.14 -1.02 7.97
CA LYS A 189 -35.05 -1.49 6.91
C LYS A 189 -36.22 -0.51 6.76
N GLY A 190 -36.75 -0.36 5.53
CA GLY A 190 -38.00 0.38 5.33
C GLY A 190 -39.19 -0.38 5.93
N GLU A 191 -40.23 0.36 6.32
CA GLU A 191 -41.49 -0.22 6.74
C GLU A 191 -42.18 -0.91 5.57
N SER A 192 -41.90 -2.20 5.40
CA SER A 192 -42.78 -3.11 4.63
C SER A 192 -43.66 -3.87 5.62
N ASP A 193 -44.87 -4.17 5.26
CA ASP A 193 -45.73 -5.03 6.09
C ASP A 193 -45.00 -6.38 6.34
N PRO A 194 -44.68 -6.70 7.59
CA PRO A 194 -43.88 -7.88 7.88
C PRO A 194 -44.61 -9.15 7.47
N SER A 195 -43.93 -10.02 6.74
CA SER A 195 -44.45 -11.35 6.37
C SER A 195 -44.82 -12.15 7.62
N PRO A 196 -45.72 -13.15 7.55
CA PRO A 196 -46.05 -14.00 8.70
C PRO A 196 -44.84 -14.64 9.35
N GLU A 197 -43.80 -14.96 8.56
CA GLU A 197 -42.53 -15.51 9.03
C GLU A 197 -41.67 -14.46 9.74
N GLU A 198 -41.59 -13.23 9.24
CA GLU A 198 -40.95 -12.12 9.94
C GLU A 198 -41.63 -11.81 11.27
N LYS A 199 -42.97 -11.90 11.36
CA LYS A 199 -43.67 -11.78 12.62
C LYS A 199 -43.30 -12.86 13.62
N LEU A 200 -43.08 -14.08 13.14
CA LEU A 200 -42.61 -15.20 13.96
C LEU A 200 -41.15 -15.01 14.40
N LEU A 201 -40.29 -14.57 13.51
CA LEU A 201 -38.86 -14.26 13.82
C LEU A 201 -38.77 -13.10 14.84
N ARG A 202 -39.60 -12.05 14.72
CA ARG A 202 -39.67 -10.98 15.72
C ARG A 202 -40.08 -11.51 17.09
N ALA A 203 -41.00 -12.47 17.12
CA ALA A 203 -41.47 -13.08 18.39
C ALA A 203 -40.40 -13.98 19.05
N ILE A 204 -39.51 -14.57 18.28
CA ILE A 204 -38.45 -15.49 18.78
C ILE A 204 -37.18 -14.75 19.11
N PHE A 205 -36.73 -13.81 18.29
CA PHE A 205 -35.43 -13.11 18.37
C PHE A 205 -35.51 -11.65 18.86
N GLY A 206 -36.70 -11.14 19.16
CA GLY A 206 -36.99 -9.78 19.62
C GLY A 206 -37.17 -8.77 18.48
N ASP A 207 -37.64 -7.57 18.85
CA ASP A 207 -38.06 -6.52 17.90
C ASP A 207 -36.95 -6.03 16.94
N LYS A 208 -35.69 -6.15 17.34
CA LYS A 208 -34.54 -5.71 16.49
C LYS A 208 -34.29 -6.56 15.25
N ALA A 209 -34.66 -7.83 15.26
CA ALA A 209 -34.38 -8.75 14.14
C ALA A 209 -35.20 -8.46 12.85
N GLY A 210 -36.27 -7.64 12.97
CA GLY A 210 -37.12 -7.29 11.82
C GLY A 210 -36.88 -5.89 11.23
N ASP A 211 -36.25 -4.99 12.00
CA ASP A 211 -36.16 -3.56 11.65
C ASP A 211 -34.80 -3.15 11.04
N VAL A 212 -33.81 -4.03 11.06
CA VAL A 212 -32.46 -3.74 10.58
C VAL A 212 -31.95 -4.81 9.62
N LYS A 213 -31.10 -4.39 8.69
CA LYS A 213 -30.44 -5.23 7.70
C LYS A 213 -28.93 -5.27 8.02
N ASP A 214 -28.30 -6.44 7.84
CA ASP A 214 -26.85 -6.59 7.89
C ASP A 214 -26.20 -5.88 6.68
N SER A 215 -25.36 -4.90 6.97
CA SER A 215 -24.55 -4.17 5.99
C SER A 215 -23.06 -4.22 6.37
N SER A 216 -22.66 -5.28 7.04
CA SER A 216 -21.30 -5.48 7.55
C SER A 216 -20.28 -5.67 6.43
N LEU A 217 -19.06 -5.20 6.64
CA LEU A 217 -17.94 -5.43 5.74
C LEU A 217 -17.30 -6.79 6.05
N LYS A 218 -17.40 -7.72 5.12
CA LYS A 218 -16.82 -9.07 5.21
C LYS A 218 -15.50 -9.17 4.45
N ALA A 219 -14.65 -10.10 4.88
CA ALA A 219 -13.38 -10.39 4.23
C ALA A 219 -13.59 -10.96 2.82
N ASN A 220 -12.88 -10.42 1.83
CA ASN A 220 -12.91 -10.90 0.45
C ASN A 220 -12.34 -12.34 0.35
N PRO A 221 -12.73 -13.15 -0.64
CA PRO A 221 -12.23 -14.52 -0.79
C PRO A 221 -10.72 -14.68 -0.90
N SER A 222 -10.00 -13.62 -1.31
CA SER A 222 -8.54 -13.62 -1.42
C SER A 222 -7.82 -13.04 -0.19
N LEU A 223 -8.56 -12.71 0.86
CA LEU A 223 -8.01 -12.09 2.06
C LEU A 223 -7.73 -13.15 3.14
N SER A 224 -6.46 -13.30 3.48
CA SER A 224 -6.01 -14.04 4.65
C SER A 224 -4.86 -13.26 5.27
N GLY A 225 -4.98 -12.91 6.54
CA GLY A 225 -3.98 -12.07 7.19
C GLY A 225 -4.22 -11.85 8.68
N VAL A 226 -3.54 -10.86 9.23
CA VAL A 226 -3.64 -10.47 10.64
C VAL A 226 -3.92 -8.98 10.74
N VAL A 227 -4.86 -8.61 11.58
CA VAL A 227 -5.17 -7.20 11.88
C VAL A 227 -4.04 -6.57 12.65
N ILE A 228 -3.39 -5.53 12.09
CA ILE A 228 -2.27 -4.83 12.73
C ILE A 228 -2.68 -3.52 13.39
N ASP A 229 -3.67 -2.83 12.85
CA ASP A 229 -4.17 -1.56 13.38
C ASP A 229 -5.62 -1.35 13.02
N LYS A 230 -6.33 -0.57 13.83
CA LYS A 230 -7.69 -0.12 13.56
C LYS A 230 -7.85 1.33 13.96
N LYS A 231 -8.68 2.08 13.22
CA LYS A 231 -8.99 3.48 13.51
C LYS A 231 -10.48 3.70 13.39
N LEU A 232 -11.05 4.32 14.40
CA LEU A 232 -12.44 4.75 14.38
C LEU A 232 -12.45 6.28 14.40
N PHE A 233 -13.02 6.87 13.39
CA PHE A 233 -13.22 8.30 13.24
C PHE A 233 -14.68 8.61 13.52
N SER A 234 -14.94 9.62 14.31
CA SER A 234 -16.30 10.06 14.61
C SER A 234 -16.42 11.57 14.57
N ARG A 235 -17.52 12.05 13.98
CA ARG A 235 -17.84 13.46 14.02
C ARG A 235 -18.26 13.85 15.43
N ALA A 236 -17.76 14.97 15.95
CA ALA A 236 -18.12 15.45 17.27
C ALA A 236 -19.62 15.79 17.34
N ILE A 237 -20.38 15.00 18.09
CA ILE A 237 -21.80 15.28 18.37
C ILE A 237 -21.86 16.34 19.47
N LYS A 238 -22.25 17.57 19.15
CA LYS A 238 -22.29 18.71 20.07
C LYS A 238 -23.53 18.69 20.95
N THR A 239 -23.60 17.77 21.91
CA THR A 239 -24.60 17.80 22.98
C THR A 239 -24.29 18.90 24.01
N ARG A 240 -25.26 19.29 24.86
CA ARG A 240 -25.03 20.33 25.90
C ARG A 240 -23.93 19.92 26.90
N ASP A 241 -23.83 18.64 27.19
CA ASP A 241 -22.84 18.13 28.17
C ASP A 241 -21.46 17.93 27.53
N SER A 242 -21.37 17.51 26.26
CA SER A 242 -20.09 17.46 25.53
C SER A 242 -19.51 18.87 25.38
N LYS A 243 -20.32 19.89 25.07
CA LYS A 243 -19.88 21.29 25.02
C LYS A 243 -19.28 21.83 26.33
N LYS A 244 -19.77 21.32 27.48
CA LYS A 244 -19.14 21.69 28.77
C LYS A 244 -17.80 20.99 28.98
N GLN A 245 -17.74 19.70 28.63
CA GLN A 245 -16.49 18.93 28.71
C GLN A 245 -15.42 19.50 27.75
N ASP A 246 -15.81 19.82 26.51
CA ASP A 246 -14.93 20.43 25.51
C ASP A 246 -14.34 21.76 26.01
N LYS A 247 -15.17 22.61 26.63
CA LYS A 247 -14.69 23.87 27.22
C LYS A 247 -13.65 23.65 28.33
N VAL A 248 -13.81 22.63 29.16
CA VAL A 248 -12.85 22.29 30.20
C VAL A 248 -11.56 21.76 29.60
N LEU A 249 -11.65 20.93 28.57
CA LEU A 249 -10.47 20.38 27.86
C LEU A 249 -9.73 21.47 27.09
N LEU A 250 -10.45 22.37 26.42
CA LEU A 250 -9.84 23.51 25.72
C LEU A 250 -9.13 24.43 26.71
N ALA A 251 -9.76 24.73 27.87
CA ALA A 251 -9.12 25.55 28.90
C ALA A 251 -7.84 24.91 29.47
N LYS A 252 -7.82 23.57 29.65
CA LYS A 252 -6.60 22.86 30.07
C LYS A 252 -5.48 22.94 29.02
N ILE A 253 -5.83 22.81 27.73
CA ILE A 253 -4.85 22.94 26.65
C ILE A 253 -4.26 24.35 26.62
N ASP A 254 -5.10 25.38 26.84
CA ASP A 254 -4.63 26.76 26.91
C ASP A 254 -3.69 26.97 28.09
N GLU A 255 -4.04 26.48 29.27
CA GLU A 255 -3.20 26.55 30.46
C GLU A 255 -1.85 25.84 30.27
N GLU A 256 -1.85 24.62 29.72
CA GLU A 256 -0.62 23.88 29.39
C GLU A 256 0.25 24.61 28.36
N TYR A 257 -0.37 25.23 27.36
CA TYR A 257 0.32 25.97 26.33
C TYR A 257 0.93 27.25 26.91
N GLU A 258 0.18 28.04 27.69
CA GLU A 258 0.65 29.26 28.35
C GLU A 258 1.80 28.95 29.32
N ALA A 259 1.71 27.85 30.07
CA ALA A 259 2.81 27.43 30.95
C ALA A 259 4.08 27.14 30.18
N LYS A 260 4.00 26.29 29.14
CA LYS A 260 5.14 25.93 28.29
C LYS A 260 5.73 27.14 27.54
N ASN A 261 4.87 28.03 27.08
CA ASN A 261 5.30 29.24 26.38
C ASN A 261 6.00 30.21 27.33
N ASN A 262 5.51 30.40 28.56
CA ASN A 262 6.13 31.21 29.58
C ASN A 262 7.49 30.63 29.99
N ASP A 263 7.58 29.31 30.21
CA ASP A 263 8.86 28.64 30.51
C ASP A 263 9.88 28.84 29.39
N LEU A 264 9.44 28.68 28.13
CA LEU A 264 10.31 28.88 26.97
C LEU A 264 10.78 30.33 26.86
N LYS A 265 9.91 31.29 27.15
CA LYS A 265 10.22 32.71 27.15
C LYS A 265 11.16 33.09 28.29
N ASP A 266 10.98 32.51 29.48
CA ASP A 266 11.86 32.73 30.62
C ASP A 266 13.27 32.20 30.34
N ILE A 267 13.41 31.00 29.76
CA ILE A 267 14.70 30.44 29.32
C ILE A 267 15.38 31.37 28.29
N LEU A 268 14.62 31.91 27.34
CA LEU A 268 15.14 32.84 26.34
C LEU A 268 15.68 34.10 27.02
N VAL A 269 14.89 34.70 27.93
CA VAL A 269 15.26 35.93 28.64
C VAL A 269 16.51 35.72 29.49
N ASP A 270 16.64 34.62 30.20
CA ASP A 270 17.81 34.27 31.00
C ASP A 270 19.08 34.14 30.13
N LYS A 271 18.95 33.42 28.99
CA LYS A 271 20.04 33.30 28.01
C LYS A 271 20.42 34.64 27.38
N LEU A 272 19.45 35.49 27.05
CA LEU A 272 19.69 36.82 26.51
C LEU A 272 20.36 37.71 27.56
N MET A 273 19.96 37.66 28.83
CA MET A 273 20.61 38.38 29.92
C MET A 273 22.07 37.98 30.07
N THR A 274 22.38 36.69 29.99
CA THR A 274 23.76 36.17 30.06
C THR A 274 24.64 36.74 28.93
N LEU A 275 24.08 36.79 27.68
CA LEU A 275 24.80 37.35 26.51
C LEU A 275 24.98 38.86 26.57
N THR A 276 24.05 39.58 27.19
CA THR A 276 24.01 41.05 27.23
C THR A 276 24.53 41.61 28.54
N GLU A 277 25.03 40.77 29.46
CA GLU A 277 25.58 41.20 30.76
C GLU A 277 26.75 42.14 30.55
N GLY A 278 26.66 43.33 31.16
CA GLY A 278 27.68 44.38 31.07
C GLY A 278 27.70 45.16 29.74
N LYS A 279 26.84 44.82 28.77
CA LYS A 279 26.76 45.49 27.46
C LYS A 279 25.60 46.51 27.41
N THR A 280 25.77 47.56 26.58
CA THR A 280 24.74 48.57 26.36
C THR A 280 24.03 48.35 25.02
N SER A 281 22.74 48.65 24.98
CA SER A 281 21.91 48.51 23.76
C SER A 281 22.34 49.52 22.68
N GLN A 282 22.45 49.06 21.43
CA GLN A 282 22.58 49.92 20.25
C GLN A 282 21.21 50.32 19.66
N GLY A 283 20.11 49.95 20.33
CA GLY A 283 18.74 50.24 19.92
C GLY A 283 18.06 48.99 19.31
N VAL A 284 17.16 48.38 20.07
CA VAL A 284 16.34 47.26 19.56
C VAL A 284 15.14 47.84 18.84
N LYS A 285 15.00 47.49 17.55
CA LYS A 285 13.95 48.02 16.67
C LYS A 285 12.96 46.94 16.29
N ASP A 286 11.72 47.32 16.12
CA ASP A 286 10.68 46.54 15.47
C ASP A 286 10.89 46.53 13.94
N TYR A 287 10.22 45.65 13.21
CA TYR A 287 10.19 45.67 11.75
C TYR A 287 9.62 46.98 11.16
N THR A 288 8.83 47.75 11.93
CA THR A 288 8.33 49.06 11.57
C THR A 288 9.39 50.19 11.74
N GLY A 289 10.55 49.87 12.35
CA GLY A 289 11.64 50.82 12.62
C GLY A 289 11.48 51.57 13.94
N ALA A 290 10.47 51.32 14.75
CA ALA A 290 10.29 51.92 16.07
C ALA A 290 11.31 51.33 17.08
N GLU A 291 11.96 52.17 17.88
CA GLU A 291 12.85 51.70 18.91
C GLU A 291 12.06 51.28 20.16
N ILE A 292 12.14 50.01 20.50
CA ILE A 292 11.49 49.43 21.69
C ILE A 292 12.44 49.56 22.90
N ILE A 293 13.74 49.30 22.71
CA ILE A 293 14.78 49.53 23.71
C ILE A 293 15.70 50.64 23.15
N THR A 294 15.78 51.76 23.84
CA THR A 294 16.55 52.95 23.39
C THR A 294 18.04 52.65 23.40
N LYS A 295 18.75 53.29 22.47
CA LYS A 295 20.20 53.22 22.37
C LYS A 295 20.87 53.75 23.67
N GLY A 296 21.86 52.97 24.17
CA GLY A 296 22.59 53.33 25.39
C GLY A 296 21.93 52.86 26.69
N SER A 297 20.76 52.28 26.67
CA SER A 297 20.11 51.67 27.85
C SER A 297 20.71 50.30 28.18
N LYS A 298 20.63 49.90 29.45
CA LYS A 298 21.02 48.54 29.88
C LYS A 298 19.87 47.59 29.68
N PHE A 299 20.17 46.37 29.29
CA PHE A 299 19.21 45.29 29.22
C PHE A 299 18.74 44.91 30.63
N THR A 300 17.45 44.82 30.82
CA THR A 300 16.82 44.38 32.08
C THR A 300 15.80 43.28 31.84
N VAL A 301 15.66 42.36 32.79
CA VAL A 301 14.70 41.25 32.69
C VAL A 301 13.28 41.73 32.38
N PRO A 302 12.74 42.78 33.03
CA PRO A 302 11.38 43.24 32.68
C PRO A 302 11.26 43.82 31.26
N ALA A 303 12.31 44.47 30.75
CA ALA A 303 12.31 45.01 29.40
C ALA A 303 12.31 43.87 28.35
N LEU A 304 13.09 42.82 28.59
CA LEU A 304 13.15 41.65 27.70
C LEU A 304 11.87 40.79 27.78
N LYS A 305 11.29 40.62 28.97
CA LYS A 305 10.02 39.86 29.10
C LYS A 305 8.83 40.51 28.37
N ASN A 306 8.85 41.84 28.23
CA ASN A 306 7.78 42.56 27.54
C ASN A 306 7.93 42.60 26.02
N LEU A 307 9.02 42.02 25.48
CA LEU A 307 9.25 41.98 24.05
C LEU A 307 8.41 40.85 23.36
N GLU A 308 7.88 41.19 22.20
CA GLU A 308 7.33 40.21 21.27
C GLU A 308 8.39 39.85 20.23
N PHE A 309 9.08 38.74 20.46
CA PHE A 309 10.26 38.35 19.67
C PHE A 309 9.96 38.02 18.21
N ASP A 310 8.71 37.77 17.83
CA ASP A 310 8.32 37.53 16.45
C ASP A 310 8.24 38.84 15.63
N GLY A 311 8.09 39.99 16.28
CA GLY A 311 8.01 41.31 15.65
C GLY A 311 9.28 42.16 15.67
N ILE A 312 10.42 41.62 16.12
CA ILE A 312 11.62 42.42 16.41
C ILE A 312 12.77 42.06 15.48
N GLN A 313 13.53 43.09 15.05
CA GLN A 313 14.79 42.89 14.35
C GLN A 313 15.85 42.34 15.31
N SER A 314 16.35 41.15 15.00
CA SER A 314 17.36 40.44 15.82
C SER A 314 18.80 40.94 15.58
N ASN A 315 19.01 41.95 14.74
CA ASN A 315 20.32 42.44 14.33
C ASN A 315 20.74 43.65 15.16
N ASN A 316 22.04 43.77 15.40
CA ASN A 316 22.69 44.97 15.99
C ASN A 316 22.17 45.38 17.38
N TRP A 317 21.99 44.42 18.28
CA TRP A 317 21.60 44.70 19.67
C TRP A 317 22.73 45.24 20.53
N THR A 318 23.99 44.83 20.24
CA THR A 318 25.21 45.18 20.97
C THR A 318 26.31 45.65 20.01
N ASP A 319 27.40 46.21 20.56
CA ASP A 319 28.58 46.62 19.78
C ASP A 319 29.44 45.46 19.27
N ASP A 320 29.19 44.23 19.73
CA ASP A 320 29.99 43.06 19.46
C ASP A 320 29.26 42.17 18.41
N ASP A 321 29.87 42.04 17.23
CA ASP A 321 29.31 41.28 16.12
C ASP A 321 29.12 39.79 16.45
N HIS A 322 30.03 39.20 17.24
CA HIS A 322 29.91 37.78 17.65
C HIS A 322 28.68 37.58 18.56
N THR A 323 28.49 38.45 19.53
CA THR A 323 27.31 38.43 20.41
C THR A 323 26.01 38.65 19.61
N ASN A 324 26.03 39.55 18.63
CA ASN A 324 24.86 39.81 17.77
C ASN A 324 24.50 38.56 16.94
N ALA A 325 25.49 37.83 16.43
CA ALA A 325 25.24 36.55 15.71
C ALA A 325 24.63 35.48 16.62
N LEU A 326 25.10 35.39 17.89
CA LEU A 326 24.51 34.45 18.86
C LEU A 326 23.08 34.84 19.25
N ILE A 327 22.82 36.14 19.48
CA ILE A 327 21.46 36.64 19.75
C ILE A 327 20.52 36.35 18.59
N GLN A 328 20.96 36.55 17.36
CA GLN A 328 20.18 36.27 16.17
C GLN A 328 19.82 34.77 16.08
N LYS A 329 20.81 33.87 16.24
CA LYS A 329 20.59 32.43 16.25
C LYS A 329 19.64 32.02 17.38
N LEU A 330 19.80 32.58 18.57
CA LEU A 330 18.99 32.29 19.74
C LEU A 330 17.51 32.67 19.51
N ILE A 331 17.26 33.87 18.99
CA ILE A 331 15.92 34.36 18.69
C ILE A 331 15.28 33.50 17.55
N MET A 332 16.04 33.19 16.51
CA MET A 332 15.53 32.33 15.44
C MET A 332 15.13 30.93 15.93
N ASN A 333 15.94 30.33 16.79
CA ASN A 333 15.62 29.00 17.36
C ASN A 333 14.41 29.09 18.31
N TYR A 334 14.27 30.17 19.07
CA TYR A 334 13.08 30.43 19.88
C TYR A 334 11.80 30.51 19.01
N ILE A 335 11.83 31.36 17.97
CA ILE A 335 10.69 31.53 17.06
C ILE A 335 10.30 30.19 16.42
N ARG A 336 11.30 29.39 16.00
CA ARG A 336 11.03 28.04 15.46
C ARG A 336 10.31 27.17 16.49
N LYS A 337 10.78 27.14 17.72
CA LYS A 337 10.19 26.33 18.78
C LYS A 337 8.81 26.84 19.19
N TYR A 338 8.63 28.14 19.26
CA TYR A 338 7.35 28.80 19.53
C TYR A 338 6.30 28.41 18.45
N LYS A 339 6.66 28.52 17.16
CA LYS A 339 5.76 28.13 16.05
C LYS A 339 5.39 26.65 16.08
N LEU A 340 6.29 25.76 16.49
CA LEU A 340 5.99 24.34 16.67
C LEU A 340 5.00 24.12 17.82
N LEU A 341 5.17 24.78 18.96
CA LEU A 341 4.24 24.70 20.09
C LEU A 341 2.87 25.27 19.75
N ASP A 342 2.81 26.39 19.04
CA ASP A 342 1.56 27.01 18.59
C ASP A 342 0.81 26.09 17.61
N ALA A 343 1.52 25.51 16.64
CA ALA A 343 0.93 24.54 15.71
C ALA A 343 0.41 23.29 16.42
N GLU A 344 1.11 22.80 17.44
CA GLU A 344 0.65 21.66 18.26
C GLU A 344 -0.62 22.01 19.05
N MET A 345 -0.66 23.17 19.65
CA MET A 345 -1.83 23.68 20.37
C MET A 345 -3.04 23.83 19.43
N LYS A 346 -2.86 24.49 18.30
CA LYS A 346 -3.92 24.65 17.29
C LYS A 346 -4.46 23.30 16.82
N ARG A 347 -3.58 22.33 16.57
CA ARG A 347 -3.98 20.97 16.19
C ARG A 347 -4.81 20.29 17.27
N LYS A 348 -4.39 20.36 18.55
CA LYS A 348 -5.13 19.79 19.68
C LYS A 348 -6.49 20.46 19.87
N LYS A 349 -6.55 21.79 19.77
CA LYS A 349 -7.83 22.52 19.84
C LYS A 349 -8.78 22.14 18.70
N PHE A 350 -8.25 22.06 17.49
CA PHE A 350 -9.02 21.68 16.30
C PHE A 350 -9.61 20.28 16.44
N ALA A 351 -8.83 19.32 16.91
CA ALA A 351 -9.28 17.95 17.15
C ALA A 351 -10.44 17.86 18.14
N ILE A 352 -10.47 18.73 19.18
CA ILE A 352 -11.57 18.77 20.16
C ILE A 352 -12.78 19.52 19.61
N SER A 353 -12.57 20.63 18.90
CA SER A 353 -13.66 21.52 18.48
C SER A 353 -14.47 20.97 17.31
N ILE A 354 -13.82 20.32 16.36
CA ILE A 354 -14.42 19.82 15.12
C ILE A 354 -14.56 18.30 15.13
N GLY A 355 -13.71 17.61 15.91
CA GLY A 355 -13.57 16.17 15.85
C GLY A 355 -12.78 15.79 14.59
N ASP A 356 -13.03 14.59 14.10
CA ASP A 356 -12.39 14.11 12.87
C ASP A 356 -13.04 14.77 11.64
N GLU A 357 -12.22 15.18 10.67
CA GLU A 357 -12.70 15.67 9.37
C GLU A 357 -13.28 14.51 8.56
N LEU A 358 -14.59 14.40 8.55
CA LEU A 358 -15.32 13.44 7.73
C LEU A 358 -16.08 14.15 6.63
N PRO A 359 -16.24 13.53 5.45
CA PRO A 359 -17.08 14.04 4.36
C PRO A 359 -18.49 14.33 4.83
N SER A 360 -19.21 15.22 4.12
CA SER A 360 -20.58 15.56 4.46
C SER A 360 -21.49 14.31 4.40
N GLY A 361 -22.39 14.17 5.40
CA GLY A 361 -23.30 13.01 5.48
C GLY A 361 -22.73 11.78 6.18
N ILE A 362 -21.42 11.72 6.44
CA ILE A 362 -20.80 10.62 7.20
C ILE A 362 -20.73 11.01 8.68
N LEU A 363 -21.24 10.14 9.55
CA LEU A 363 -21.22 10.32 11.01
C LEU A 363 -19.99 9.66 11.64
N GLN A 364 -19.68 8.44 11.21
CA GLN A 364 -18.54 7.65 11.68
C GLN A 364 -17.88 6.94 10.51
N MET A 365 -16.58 6.66 10.63
CA MET A 365 -15.82 5.85 9.68
C MET A 365 -14.89 4.95 10.46
N ALA A 366 -14.97 3.66 10.21
CA ALA A 366 -14.02 2.69 10.74
C ALA A 366 -13.04 2.28 9.64
N LYS A 367 -11.76 2.19 9.98
CA LYS A 367 -10.70 1.69 9.12
C LYS A 367 -9.96 0.56 9.82
N VAL A 368 -9.75 -0.54 9.10
CA VAL A 368 -9.02 -1.71 9.57
C VAL A 368 -7.84 -1.95 8.64
N TYR A 369 -6.67 -2.18 9.21
CA TYR A 369 -5.44 -2.47 8.48
C TYR A 369 -5.07 -3.94 8.69
N ILE A 370 -4.99 -4.69 7.60
CA ILE A 370 -4.71 -6.13 7.62
C ILE A 370 -3.40 -6.39 6.90
N ALA A 371 -2.45 -6.96 7.63
CA ALA A 371 -1.16 -7.37 7.06
C ALA A 371 -1.25 -8.81 6.56
N LYS A 372 -0.74 -9.03 5.36
CA LYS A 372 -0.60 -10.36 4.77
C LYS A 372 0.81 -10.57 4.22
N LYS A 373 1.34 -11.76 4.45
CA LYS A 373 2.63 -12.21 3.91
C LYS A 373 2.36 -12.96 2.61
N ARG A 374 2.87 -12.45 1.51
CA ARG A 374 2.71 -13.05 0.18
C ARG A 374 4.02 -13.70 -0.25
N LYS A 375 4.06 -15.02 -0.22
CA LYS A 375 5.14 -15.80 -0.80
C LYS A 375 5.02 -15.82 -2.32
N ILE A 376 6.14 -16.04 -2.99
CA ILE A 376 6.12 -16.22 -4.45
C ILE A 376 5.41 -17.51 -4.81
N GLN A 377 4.56 -17.47 -5.82
CA GLN A 377 3.77 -18.61 -6.30
C GLN A 377 3.69 -18.63 -7.81
N VAL A 378 3.17 -19.74 -8.35
CA VAL A 378 2.91 -19.89 -9.78
C VAL A 378 1.92 -18.81 -10.25
N GLY A 379 2.25 -18.16 -11.36
CA GLY A 379 1.47 -17.03 -11.90
C GLY A 379 1.97 -15.64 -11.49
N ASP A 380 2.86 -15.53 -10.51
CA ASP A 380 3.46 -14.25 -10.13
C ASP A 380 4.46 -13.78 -11.18
N LYS A 381 4.56 -12.47 -11.34
CA LYS A 381 5.41 -11.84 -12.33
C LYS A 381 6.76 -11.45 -11.73
N LEU A 382 7.82 -11.92 -12.38
CA LEU A 382 9.20 -11.55 -12.08
C LEU A 382 9.81 -10.74 -13.22
N ALA A 383 10.79 -9.92 -12.92
CA ALA A 383 11.56 -9.18 -13.93
C ALA A 383 12.98 -8.92 -13.46
N GLY A 384 13.91 -8.87 -14.40
CA GLY A 384 15.23 -8.29 -14.21
C GLY A 384 15.22 -6.78 -14.49
N ARG A 385 16.42 -6.18 -14.63
CA ARG A 385 16.61 -4.74 -14.88
C ARG A 385 16.72 -4.37 -16.37
N HIS A 386 16.63 -5.34 -17.28
CA HIS A 386 16.88 -5.18 -18.73
C HIS A 386 15.62 -5.36 -19.59
N GLY A 387 14.41 -5.18 -19.00
CA GLY A 387 13.17 -5.42 -19.72
C GLY A 387 12.77 -6.89 -19.87
N ASN A 388 13.54 -7.79 -19.30
CA ASN A 388 13.27 -9.23 -19.25
C ASN A 388 12.22 -9.51 -18.17
N LYS A 389 10.98 -9.64 -18.56
CA LYS A 389 9.85 -9.99 -17.70
C LYS A 389 9.43 -11.43 -17.96
N GLY A 390 8.99 -12.11 -16.89
CA GLY A 390 8.50 -13.47 -17.00
C GLY A 390 7.47 -13.79 -15.92
N ILE A 391 6.76 -14.89 -16.11
CA ILE A 391 5.76 -15.38 -15.17
C ILE A 391 6.19 -16.74 -14.65
N VAL A 392 6.10 -16.94 -13.34
CA VAL A 392 6.43 -18.22 -12.72
C VAL A 392 5.46 -19.30 -13.23
N SER A 393 5.98 -20.28 -13.93
CA SER A 393 5.21 -21.42 -14.45
C SER A 393 5.20 -22.60 -13.51
N LYS A 394 6.30 -22.82 -12.80
CA LYS A 394 6.47 -23.97 -11.92
C LYS A 394 7.45 -23.68 -10.80
N VAL A 395 7.10 -24.17 -9.61
CA VAL A 395 8.02 -24.30 -8.47
C VAL A 395 8.51 -25.74 -8.44
N VAL A 396 9.82 -25.94 -8.47
CA VAL A 396 10.44 -27.26 -8.54
C VAL A 396 11.22 -27.52 -7.25
N ARG A 397 11.20 -28.73 -6.76
CA ARG A 397 12.01 -29.11 -5.60
C ARG A 397 13.47 -28.85 -5.84
N THR A 398 14.19 -28.48 -4.79
CA THR A 398 15.61 -28.14 -4.86
C THR A 398 16.45 -29.28 -5.44
N GLU A 399 16.10 -30.54 -5.13
CA GLU A 399 16.81 -31.73 -5.59
C GLU A 399 16.63 -31.99 -7.10
N ASP A 400 15.47 -31.57 -7.65
CA ASP A 400 15.11 -31.76 -9.07
C ASP A 400 15.63 -30.64 -9.98
N MET A 401 16.14 -29.55 -9.42
CA MET A 401 16.70 -28.41 -10.16
C MET A 401 18.02 -28.78 -10.82
N PRO A 402 18.35 -28.16 -11.96
CA PRO A 402 19.72 -28.23 -12.49
C PRO A 402 20.72 -27.74 -11.45
N PHE A 403 21.88 -28.38 -11.40
CA PHE A 403 22.90 -28.03 -10.40
C PHE A 403 24.32 -27.97 -11.02
N LEU A 404 25.17 -27.18 -10.37
CA LEU A 404 26.58 -27.00 -10.71
C LEU A 404 27.42 -28.24 -10.31
N GLU A 405 28.66 -28.28 -10.72
CA GLU A 405 29.59 -29.38 -10.40
C GLU A 405 29.86 -29.52 -8.90
N ASP A 406 29.74 -28.44 -8.14
CA ASP A 406 29.85 -28.41 -6.66
C ASP A 406 28.60 -28.91 -5.94
N GLY A 407 27.53 -29.23 -6.69
CA GLY A 407 26.25 -29.66 -6.14
C GLY A 407 25.27 -28.53 -5.81
N ARG A 408 25.60 -27.26 -6.04
CA ARG A 408 24.74 -26.09 -5.81
C ARG A 408 23.65 -26.03 -6.88
N PRO A 409 22.35 -26.08 -6.50
CA PRO A 409 21.25 -25.98 -7.44
C PRO A 409 21.06 -24.52 -7.90
N VAL A 410 20.59 -24.35 -9.14
CA VAL A 410 20.21 -23.03 -9.63
C VAL A 410 18.88 -22.58 -9.02
N ASP A 411 18.72 -21.29 -8.84
CA ASP A 411 17.50 -20.71 -8.28
C ASP A 411 16.41 -20.52 -9.33
N LEU A 412 16.85 -20.20 -10.55
CA LEU A 412 15.98 -19.75 -11.63
C LEU A 412 16.44 -20.35 -12.95
N VAL A 413 15.49 -20.87 -13.72
CA VAL A 413 15.75 -21.37 -15.09
C VAL A 413 14.99 -20.54 -16.09
N LEU A 414 15.73 -19.90 -17.00
CA LEU A 414 15.21 -19.01 -18.03
C LEU A 414 15.32 -19.62 -19.42
N ASN A 415 14.43 -19.20 -20.31
CA ASN A 415 14.47 -19.58 -21.72
C ASN A 415 15.50 -18.70 -22.47
N PRO A 416 16.54 -19.27 -23.07
CA PRO A 416 17.53 -18.51 -23.85
C PRO A 416 16.91 -17.86 -25.09
N MET A 417 15.83 -18.40 -25.66
CA MET A 417 15.17 -17.88 -26.85
C MET A 417 14.58 -16.48 -26.66
N GLY A 418 14.29 -16.07 -25.40
CA GLY A 418 13.79 -14.74 -25.07
C GLY A 418 14.80 -13.63 -25.18
N VAL A 419 16.10 -13.93 -25.41
CA VAL A 419 17.19 -12.94 -25.46
C VAL A 419 17.46 -12.43 -26.89
N PRO A 420 17.66 -13.26 -27.90
CA PRO A 420 18.11 -12.80 -29.23
C PRO A 420 17.07 -11.89 -29.91
N SER A 421 15.81 -12.26 -29.87
CA SER A 421 14.74 -11.50 -30.53
C SER A 421 14.51 -10.11 -29.91
N ARG A 422 14.83 -9.92 -28.63
CA ARG A 422 14.65 -8.66 -27.89
C ARG A 422 15.92 -7.84 -27.75
N MET A 423 17.06 -8.38 -28.14
CA MET A 423 18.37 -7.70 -28.15
C MET A 423 18.75 -7.09 -26.78
N ASN A 424 18.22 -7.61 -25.68
CA ASN A 424 18.52 -7.14 -24.32
C ASN A 424 19.74 -7.89 -23.74
N LEU A 425 20.90 -7.76 -24.41
CA LEU A 425 22.12 -8.47 -24.04
C LEU A 425 22.68 -8.09 -22.67
N GLY A 426 22.32 -6.91 -22.16
CA GLY A 426 22.75 -6.46 -20.84
C GLY A 426 22.43 -7.46 -19.72
N GLN A 427 21.36 -8.26 -19.84
CA GLN A 427 21.05 -9.32 -18.87
C GLN A 427 22.10 -10.43 -18.84
N ILE A 428 22.70 -10.78 -19.99
CA ILE A 428 23.73 -11.79 -20.05
C ILE A 428 25.03 -11.25 -19.45
N PHE A 429 25.41 -10.00 -19.78
CA PHE A 429 26.59 -9.36 -19.21
C PHE A 429 26.43 -9.19 -17.67
N GLU A 430 25.25 -8.81 -17.19
CA GLU A 430 24.99 -8.77 -15.76
C GLU A 430 25.18 -10.15 -15.12
N ALA A 431 24.60 -11.20 -15.69
CA ALA A 431 24.69 -12.54 -15.14
C ALA A 431 26.17 -13.02 -15.05
N ILE A 432 26.95 -12.81 -16.09
CA ILE A 432 28.35 -13.24 -16.16
C ILE A 432 29.20 -12.44 -15.17
N LEU A 433 29.08 -11.11 -15.18
CA LEU A 433 29.85 -10.24 -14.29
C LEU A 433 29.42 -10.43 -12.83
N GLY A 434 28.12 -10.69 -12.59
CA GLY A 434 27.61 -11.06 -11.27
C GLY A 434 28.22 -12.37 -10.74
N ALA A 435 28.45 -13.35 -11.59
CA ALA A 435 29.17 -14.57 -11.21
C ALA A 435 30.62 -14.30 -10.80
N ALA A 436 31.31 -13.42 -11.53
CA ALA A 436 32.66 -12.99 -11.16
C ALA A 436 32.65 -12.24 -9.81
N GLY A 437 31.72 -11.31 -9.61
CA GLY A 437 31.57 -10.56 -8.35
C GLY A 437 31.31 -11.44 -7.15
N GLN A 438 30.47 -12.47 -7.31
CA GLN A 438 30.19 -13.42 -6.24
C GLN A 438 31.44 -14.25 -5.88
N LYS A 439 32.25 -14.60 -6.85
CA LYS A 439 33.51 -15.31 -6.60
C LYS A 439 34.58 -14.46 -5.93
N LEU A 440 34.66 -13.18 -6.32
CA LEU A 440 35.61 -12.21 -5.76
C LEU A 440 35.12 -11.59 -4.44
N GLY A 441 33.83 -11.75 -4.08
CA GLY A 441 33.22 -11.13 -2.92
C GLY A 441 33.03 -9.61 -3.05
N CYS A 442 32.95 -9.08 -4.27
CA CYS A 442 32.84 -7.67 -4.57
C CYS A 442 31.62 -7.34 -5.44
N LYS A 443 31.25 -6.05 -5.50
CA LYS A 443 30.20 -5.52 -6.37
C LYS A 443 30.84 -4.78 -7.54
N PHE A 444 30.23 -4.92 -8.72
CA PHE A 444 30.62 -4.18 -9.91
C PHE A 444 29.63 -3.07 -10.21
N ALA A 445 30.12 -1.87 -10.47
CA ALA A 445 29.35 -0.74 -10.94
C ALA A 445 29.76 -0.39 -12.36
N THR A 446 28.82 -0.44 -13.29
CA THR A 446 29.06 -0.14 -14.72
C THR A 446 28.19 1.05 -15.13
N PRO A 447 28.64 2.30 -14.93
CA PRO A 447 27.91 3.51 -15.34
C PRO A 447 27.72 3.51 -16.87
N ILE A 448 26.70 4.26 -17.34
CA ILE A 448 26.31 4.28 -18.76
C ILE A 448 27.45 4.66 -19.70
N PHE A 449 28.30 5.61 -19.30
CA PHE A 449 29.41 6.13 -20.12
C PHE A 449 30.79 5.56 -19.74
N ASP A 450 30.83 4.66 -18.75
CA ASP A 450 32.06 3.97 -18.32
C ASP A 450 31.71 2.50 -18.02
N GLY A 451 31.21 1.83 -19.04
CA GLY A 451 30.77 0.44 -18.97
C GLY A 451 31.93 -0.53 -19.24
N ALA A 452 31.71 -1.81 -18.99
CA ALA A 452 32.67 -2.88 -19.30
C ALA A 452 32.49 -3.38 -20.74
N ASN A 453 33.60 -3.65 -21.41
CA ASN A 453 33.66 -4.31 -22.71
C ASN A 453 33.62 -5.83 -22.54
N GLU A 454 33.44 -6.58 -23.64
CA GLU A 454 33.45 -8.04 -23.63
C GLU A 454 34.80 -8.61 -23.15
N GLU A 455 35.91 -7.95 -23.53
CA GLU A 455 37.25 -8.33 -23.09
C GLU A 455 37.41 -8.12 -21.58
N ASP A 456 36.98 -6.99 -21.04
CA ASP A 456 37.05 -6.68 -19.61
C ASP A 456 36.28 -7.71 -18.78
N ILE A 457 35.10 -8.13 -19.25
CA ILE A 457 34.28 -9.16 -18.59
C ILE A 457 34.99 -10.52 -18.63
N GLY A 458 35.59 -10.89 -19.78
CA GLY A 458 36.34 -12.14 -19.92
C GLY A 458 37.54 -12.18 -19.01
N ASP A 459 38.31 -11.11 -18.96
CA ASP A 459 39.51 -10.99 -18.10
C ASP A 459 39.15 -11.01 -16.61
N THR A 460 38.00 -10.37 -16.23
CA THR A 460 37.49 -10.43 -14.87
C THR A 460 37.06 -11.84 -14.46
N LEU A 461 36.49 -12.63 -15.39
CA LEU A 461 36.18 -14.03 -15.15
C LEU A 461 37.41 -14.90 -14.98
N GLU A 462 38.46 -14.68 -15.78
CA GLU A 462 39.75 -15.39 -15.63
C GLU A 462 40.37 -15.05 -14.27
N LEU A 463 40.41 -13.78 -13.91
CA LEU A 463 40.87 -13.32 -12.60
C LEU A 463 40.08 -14.01 -11.46
N ALA A 464 38.76 -14.06 -11.55
CA ALA A 464 37.89 -14.70 -10.53
C ALA A 464 38.15 -16.21 -10.45
N ASN A 465 38.37 -16.89 -11.59
CA ASN A 465 38.72 -18.31 -11.61
C ASN A 465 40.11 -18.56 -11.03
N ASP A 466 41.09 -17.74 -11.35
CA ASP A 466 42.44 -17.83 -10.81
C ASP A 466 42.45 -17.55 -9.30
N TYR A 467 41.72 -16.55 -8.84
CA TYR A 467 41.58 -16.26 -7.43
C TYR A 467 41.07 -17.46 -6.61
N ILE A 468 40.14 -18.23 -7.17
CA ILE A 468 39.58 -19.39 -6.49
C ILE A 468 40.48 -20.61 -6.55
N ASN A 469 41.10 -20.88 -7.69
CA ASN A 469 41.77 -22.15 -7.99
C ASN A 469 43.31 -22.12 -7.81
N MET A 470 43.95 -20.92 -7.87
CA MET A 470 45.40 -20.79 -7.69
C MET A 470 45.79 -20.66 -6.21
N PRO A 471 47.02 -21.06 -5.82
CA PRO A 471 47.57 -20.68 -4.52
C PRO A 471 47.62 -19.15 -4.36
N LEU A 472 47.34 -18.65 -3.15
CA LEU A 472 47.30 -17.19 -2.93
C LEU A 472 48.59 -16.47 -3.24
N ASP A 473 49.75 -17.11 -2.94
CA ASP A 473 51.06 -16.55 -3.18
C ASP A 473 51.38 -16.40 -4.69
N GLU A 474 50.83 -17.28 -5.52
CA GLU A 474 50.96 -17.21 -7.00
C GLU A 474 49.98 -16.19 -7.56
N PHE A 475 48.76 -16.12 -7.04
CA PHE A 475 47.75 -15.15 -7.42
C PHE A 475 48.24 -13.72 -7.13
N GLU A 476 48.76 -13.48 -5.94
CA GLU A 476 49.33 -12.19 -5.55
C GLU A 476 50.45 -11.72 -6.48
N LYS A 477 51.38 -12.62 -6.81
CA LYS A 477 52.48 -12.29 -7.73
C LYS A 477 52.04 -11.99 -9.16
N LYS A 478 50.95 -12.63 -9.60
CA LYS A 478 50.44 -12.45 -10.96
C LYS A 478 49.66 -11.15 -11.14
N TYR A 479 48.87 -10.78 -10.15
CA TYR A 479 47.85 -9.73 -10.29
C TYR A 479 48.06 -8.47 -9.41
N ARG A 480 49.08 -8.42 -8.55
CA ARG A 480 49.31 -7.28 -7.67
C ARG A 480 49.60 -5.99 -8.44
N ASP A 481 50.36 -6.07 -9.53
CA ASP A 481 50.69 -4.90 -10.36
C ASP A 481 49.44 -4.38 -11.11
N ASP A 482 48.54 -5.25 -11.50
CA ASP A 482 47.33 -4.90 -12.27
C ASP A 482 46.18 -4.38 -11.37
N LEU A 483 46.01 -4.95 -10.20
CA LEU A 483 44.90 -4.62 -9.29
C LEU A 483 45.23 -3.50 -8.32
N GLY A 484 46.49 -3.28 -8.04
CA GLY A 484 46.94 -2.35 -6.99
C GLY A 484 46.84 -2.93 -5.57
N ASP A 485 47.52 -2.25 -4.62
CA ASP A 485 47.67 -2.76 -3.25
C ASP A 485 46.35 -2.82 -2.50
N GLU A 486 45.46 -1.83 -2.63
CA GLU A 486 44.15 -1.77 -1.89
C GLU A 486 43.24 -2.93 -2.26
N VAL A 487 43.07 -3.21 -3.56
CA VAL A 487 42.21 -4.29 -4.04
C VAL A 487 42.82 -5.64 -3.70
N MET A 488 44.11 -5.78 -3.83
CA MET A 488 44.80 -7.02 -3.49
C MET A 488 44.70 -7.33 -1.98
N ASP A 489 44.92 -6.36 -1.10
CA ASP A 489 44.79 -6.54 0.33
C ASP A 489 43.34 -6.87 0.73
N TYR A 490 42.34 -6.30 0.06
CA TYR A 490 40.94 -6.67 0.24
C TYR A 490 40.70 -8.16 -0.10
N LEU A 491 41.14 -8.62 -1.26
CA LEU A 491 40.98 -10.01 -1.72
C LEU A 491 41.73 -11.02 -0.83
N LEU A 492 42.87 -10.63 -0.29
CA LEU A 492 43.64 -11.48 0.63
C LEU A 492 43.07 -11.58 2.03
N THR A 493 42.27 -10.59 2.46
CA THR A 493 41.62 -10.58 3.76
C THR A 493 40.23 -11.19 3.75
N HIS A 494 39.50 -11.13 2.64
CA HIS A 494 38.12 -11.62 2.51
C HIS A 494 38.03 -12.94 1.77
N LEU A 495 38.44 -14.04 2.44
CA LEU A 495 38.58 -15.37 1.83
C LEU A 495 37.26 -16.21 1.84
N ASP A 496 36.17 -15.74 2.38
CA ASP A 496 34.93 -16.52 2.52
C ASP A 496 34.38 -16.94 1.15
N SER A 497 34.27 -16.00 0.21
CA SER A 497 33.80 -16.27 -1.16
C SER A 497 34.69 -17.27 -1.92
N ARG A 498 35.96 -17.22 -1.67
CA ARG A 498 36.92 -18.16 -2.26
C ARG A 498 36.68 -19.61 -1.81
N ASN A 499 36.39 -19.80 -0.54
CA ASN A 499 36.12 -21.13 -0.01
C ASN A 499 34.79 -21.67 -0.52
N ASP A 500 33.79 -20.82 -0.65
CA ASP A 500 32.44 -21.19 -1.11
C ASP A 500 32.42 -21.65 -2.58
N TRP A 501 33.26 -21.06 -3.45
CA TRP A 501 33.26 -21.36 -4.88
C TRP A 501 34.39 -22.26 -5.36
N LYS A 502 35.10 -22.90 -4.45
CA LYS A 502 36.22 -23.77 -4.77
C LYS A 502 35.79 -24.92 -5.67
N GLY A 503 36.49 -25.08 -6.80
CA GLY A 503 36.28 -26.16 -7.76
C GLY A 503 35.32 -25.83 -8.91
N VAL A 504 34.59 -24.73 -8.87
CA VAL A 504 33.70 -24.31 -9.96
C VAL A 504 34.45 -23.44 -10.93
N LYS A 505 34.60 -23.88 -12.18
CA LYS A 505 35.16 -23.09 -13.28
C LYS A 505 34.05 -22.58 -14.17
N ILE A 506 34.02 -21.28 -14.41
CA ILE A 506 33.13 -20.63 -15.39
C ILE A 506 34.01 -20.29 -16.60
N GLY A 507 33.61 -20.73 -17.79
CA GLY A 507 34.34 -20.39 -19.03
C GLY A 507 34.42 -18.88 -19.24
N ARG A 508 35.38 -18.40 -20.03
CA ARG A 508 35.51 -16.98 -20.42
C ARG A 508 34.25 -16.45 -21.09
N ASP A 509 33.46 -17.33 -21.71
CA ASP A 509 32.17 -17.10 -22.32
C ASP A 509 30.98 -17.19 -21.34
N GLY A 510 31.22 -17.32 -20.03
CA GLY A 510 30.19 -17.44 -18.98
C GLY A 510 29.48 -18.79 -18.96
N LYS A 511 29.96 -19.81 -19.69
CA LYS A 511 29.31 -21.11 -19.76
C LYS A 511 29.87 -22.10 -18.75
N VAL A 512 28.93 -22.90 -18.21
CA VAL A 512 29.23 -23.95 -17.22
C VAL A 512 28.48 -25.23 -17.59
N TRP A 513 29.07 -26.37 -17.29
CA TRP A 513 28.42 -27.66 -17.42
C TRP A 513 27.47 -27.87 -16.23
N LEU A 514 26.18 -28.03 -16.52
CA LEU A 514 25.15 -28.32 -15.53
C LEU A 514 24.77 -29.80 -15.56
N LYS A 515 24.29 -30.31 -14.44
CA LYS A 515 23.69 -31.64 -14.33
C LYS A 515 22.17 -31.51 -14.06
N ASP A 516 21.38 -32.41 -14.67
CA ASP A 516 19.95 -32.50 -14.37
C ASP A 516 19.73 -33.10 -12.98
N GLY A 517 19.00 -32.45 -12.09
CA GLY A 517 18.73 -32.90 -10.74
C GLY A 517 18.04 -34.27 -10.65
N ARG A 518 17.24 -34.62 -11.64
CA ARG A 518 16.50 -35.91 -11.65
C ARG A 518 17.37 -37.10 -12.08
N THR A 519 18.24 -36.91 -13.06
CA THR A 519 19.02 -37.98 -13.67
C THR A 519 20.47 -38.02 -13.18
N GLY A 520 20.96 -36.88 -12.68
CA GLY A 520 22.38 -36.69 -12.34
C GLY A 520 23.30 -36.64 -13.55
N GLN A 521 22.78 -36.68 -14.78
CA GLN A 521 23.57 -36.62 -16.01
C GLN A 521 23.81 -35.19 -16.42
N TYR A 522 24.90 -34.96 -17.16
CA TYR A 522 25.17 -33.66 -17.74
C TYR A 522 24.16 -33.35 -18.86
N PHE A 523 23.87 -32.07 -19.03
CA PHE A 523 23.17 -31.59 -20.22
C PHE A 523 24.06 -31.75 -21.47
N ASP A 524 23.44 -31.80 -22.65
CA ASP A 524 24.13 -32.02 -23.93
C ASP A 524 25.11 -30.89 -24.31
N SER A 525 24.89 -29.69 -23.77
CA SER A 525 25.72 -28.52 -24.01
C SER A 525 25.89 -27.68 -22.73
N PRO A 526 27.00 -26.96 -22.59
CA PRO A 526 27.19 -26.05 -21.46
C PRO A 526 26.21 -24.88 -21.57
N ALA A 527 25.74 -24.41 -20.43
CA ALA A 527 24.74 -23.33 -20.31
C ALA A 527 25.36 -22.07 -19.72
N THR A 528 24.86 -20.91 -20.08
CA THR A 528 25.22 -19.64 -19.43
C THR A 528 24.58 -19.62 -18.01
N VAL A 529 25.44 -19.50 -17.00
CA VAL A 529 25.05 -19.46 -15.59
C VAL A 529 25.70 -18.26 -14.94
N GLY A 530 24.92 -17.54 -14.14
CA GLY A 530 25.43 -16.39 -13.43
C GLY A 530 24.48 -15.84 -12.40
N PHE A 531 24.83 -14.73 -11.78
CA PHE A 531 23.99 -14.04 -10.82
C PHE A 531 23.33 -12.83 -11.44
N MET A 532 22.02 -12.75 -11.28
CA MET A 532 21.22 -11.60 -11.71
C MET A 532 20.36 -11.09 -10.58
N ASN A 533 20.11 -9.78 -10.58
CA ASN A 533 19.15 -9.18 -9.71
C ASN A 533 17.73 -9.33 -10.26
N TYR A 534 16.87 -10.02 -9.53
CA TYR A 534 15.47 -10.25 -9.88
C TYR A 534 14.53 -9.54 -8.93
N LEU A 535 13.51 -8.91 -9.50
CA LEU A 535 12.46 -8.19 -8.79
C LEU A 535 11.14 -8.95 -8.92
N LYS A 536 10.42 -9.07 -7.81
CA LYS A 536 9.02 -9.48 -7.80
C LYS A 536 8.16 -8.25 -8.08
N LEU A 537 7.38 -8.28 -9.16
CA LEU A 537 6.52 -7.17 -9.53
C LEU A 537 5.18 -7.22 -8.78
N HIS A 538 4.55 -6.06 -8.61
CA HIS A 538 3.25 -5.94 -7.93
C HIS A 538 2.05 -6.47 -8.75
N HIS A 539 2.32 -7.28 -9.77
CA HIS A 539 1.33 -8.01 -10.56
C HIS A 539 1.20 -9.45 -10.04
N LEU A 540 0.66 -9.58 -8.84
CA LEU A 540 0.50 -10.88 -8.18
C LEU A 540 -0.76 -11.59 -8.68
N VAL A 541 -0.70 -12.91 -8.77
CA VAL A 541 -1.79 -13.73 -9.31
C VAL A 541 -3.06 -13.66 -8.45
N ASP A 542 -2.92 -13.61 -7.12
CA ASP A 542 -4.06 -13.52 -6.20
C ASP A 542 -4.92 -12.28 -6.41
N ASP A 543 -4.31 -11.18 -6.86
CA ASP A 543 -5.04 -9.95 -7.14
C ASP A 543 -5.79 -9.99 -8.48
N LYS A 544 -5.47 -10.95 -9.35
CA LYS A 544 -6.00 -11.08 -10.72
C LYS A 544 -6.86 -12.30 -10.94
N ILE A 545 -6.63 -13.40 -10.19
CA ILE A 545 -7.43 -14.60 -10.30
C ILE A 545 -8.86 -14.31 -9.85
N HIS A 546 -9.82 -14.72 -10.67
CA HIS A 546 -11.22 -14.46 -10.41
C HIS A 546 -12.08 -15.53 -11.07
N ALA A 547 -13.11 -15.97 -10.38
CA ALA A 547 -14.13 -16.87 -10.89
C ALA A 547 -15.50 -16.42 -10.40
N ARG A 548 -16.53 -16.76 -11.15
CA ARG A 548 -17.92 -16.44 -10.82
C ARG A 548 -18.83 -17.60 -11.22
N SER A 549 -19.78 -17.93 -10.36
CA SER A 549 -20.94 -18.75 -10.71
C SER A 549 -22.15 -17.85 -10.96
N THR A 550 -22.71 -17.29 -9.91
CA THR A 550 -23.76 -16.27 -9.92
C THR A 550 -23.25 -15.00 -9.25
N GLY A 551 -23.86 -13.86 -9.51
CA GLY A 551 -23.43 -12.59 -8.95
C GLY A 551 -24.30 -11.43 -9.46
N PRO A 552 -23.91 -10.17 -9.23
CA PRO A 552 -24.70 -9.00 -9.58
C PRO A 552 -24.84 -8.82 -11.10
N TYR A 553 -25.98 -8.29 -11.51
CA TYR A 553 -26.33 -8.00 -12.91
C TYR A 553 -26.65 -6.50 -13.08
N SER A 554 -26.48 -6.01 -14.30
CA SER A 554 -26.89 -4.65 -14.66
C SER A 554 -28.41 -4.51 -14.60
N LEU A 555 -28.92 -3.38 -14.13
CA LEU A 555 -30.37 -3.14 -14.02
C LEU A 555 -31.06 -3.09 -15.39
N VAL A 556 -30.47 -2.43 -16.37
CA VAL A 556 -31.10 -2.20 -17.70
C VAL A 556 -30.95 -3.41 -18.61
N THR A 557 -29.72 -3.89 -18.80
CA THR A 557 -29.43 -4.97 -19.76
C THR A 557 -29.52 -6.36 -19.15
N GLN A 558 -29.63 -6.48 -17.83
CA GLN A 558 -29.61 -7.76 -17.09
C GLN A 558 -28.38 -8.64 -17.40
N GLN A 559 -27.31 -8.04 -17.89
CA GLN A 559 -26.05 -8.72 -18.15
C GLN A 559 -25.19 -8.75 -16.88
N PRO A 560 -24.33 -9.77 -16.70
CA PRO A 560 -23.36 -9.79 -15.60
C PRO A 560 -22.49 -8.54 -15.60
N LEU A 561 -22.25 -7.94 -14.43
CA LEU A 561 -21.27 -6.85 -14.28
C LEU A 561 -19.87 -7.35 -14.64
N GLY A 562 -18.96 -6.44 -15.00
CA GLY A 562 -17.56 -6.73 -15.30
C GLY A 562 -16.64 -6.44 -14.12
N GLY A 563 -15.48 -7.14 -14.07
CA GLY A 563 -14.42 -6.87 -13.12
C GLY A 563 -14.46 -7.67 -11.82
N LYS A 564 -13.28 -7.95 -11.25
CA LYS A 564 -13.12 -8.74 -10.03
C LYS A 564 -13.74 -8.05 -8.80
N ALA A 565 -13.59 -6.73 -8.69
CA ALA A 565 -14.08 -5.95 -7.55
C ALA A 565 -15.61 -5.98 -7.41
N GLN A 566 -16.33 -6.19 -8.51
CA GLN A 566 -17.79 -6.24 -8.59
C GLN A 566 -18.31 -7.68 -8.65
N PHE A 567 -17.47 -8.67 -8.38
CA PHE A 567 -17.80 -10.08 -8.57
C PHE A 567 -18.40 -10.35 -9.97
N GLY A 568 -17.78 -9.75 -10.99
CA GLY A 568 -18.27 -9.73 -12.37
C GLY A 568 -17.90 -10.96 -13.17
N GLY A 569 -18.52 -11.11 -14.34
CA GLY A 569 -18.24 -12.17 -15.30
C GLY A 569 -17.12 -11.79 -16.28
N GLN A 570 -16.68 -12.76 -17.05
CA GLN A 570 -15.75 -12.57 -18.15
C GLN A 570 -16.48 -11.99 -19.37
N ARG A 571 -15.82 -11.09 -20.10
CA ARG A 571 -16.35 -10.57 -21.35
C ARG A 571 -16.13 -11.58 -22.46
N PHE A 572 -17.21 -12.04 -23.07
CA PHE A 572 -17.19 -12.82 -24.30
C PHE A 572 -17.42 -11.86 -25.48
N GLY A 573 -16.35 -11.43 -26.11
CA GLY A 573 -16.38 -10.39 -27.15
C GLY A 573 -16.83 -10.91 -28.52
N GLU A 574 -16.89 -10.02 -29.50
CA GLU A 574 -17.31 -10.34 -30.87
C GLU A 574 -16.37 -11.35 -31.54
N MET A 575 -15.07 -11.22 -31.32
CA MET A 575 -14.06 -12.14 -31.88
C MET A 575 -14.19 -13.56 -31.32
N GLU A 576 -14.51 -13.71 -30.03
CA GLU A 576 -14.76 -15.00 -29.38
C GLU A 576 -16.03 -15.65 -29.91
N VAL A 577 -17.05 -14.85 -30.24
CA VAL A 577 -18.27 -15.35 -30.94
C VAL A 577 -17.90 -15.92 -32.29
N TRP A 578 -17.09 -15.23 -33.11
CA TRP A 578 -16.63 -15.72 -34.42
C TRP A 578 -15.86 -17.04 -34.29
N ALA A 579 -15.07 -17.19 -33.23
CA ALA A 579 -14.37 -18.45 -32.98
C ALA A 579 -15.33 -19.62 -32.77
N LEU A 580 -16.40 -19.43 -32.00
CA LEU A 580 -17.43 -20.49 -31.82
C LEU A 580 -18.22 -20.75 -33.09
N GLU A 581 -18.53 -19.74 -33.89
CA GLU A 581 -19.13 -19.87 -35.20
C GLU A 581 -18.24 -20.73 -36.14
N ALA A 582 -16.92 -20.46 -36.14
CA ALA A 582 -15.96 -21.22 -36.93
C ALA A 582 -15.87 -22.70 -36.53
N TYR A 583 -16.06 -23.01 -35.25
CA TYR A 583 -16.14 -24.39 -34.76
C TYR A 583 -17.52 -25.03 -34.99
N GLY A 584 -18.55 -24.30 -35.40
CA GLY A 584 -19.92 -24.77 -35.55
C GLY A 584 -20.58 -25.13 -34.23
N ALA A 585 -20.12 -24.57 -33.10
CA ALA A 585 -20.61 -24.85 -31.75
C ALA A 585 -21.87 -24.01 -31.43
N ALA A 586 -22.98 -24.25 -32.13
CA ALA A 586 -24.18 -23.43 -32.02
C ALA A 586 -24.84 -23.48 -30.63
N TYR A 587 -24.93 -24.66 -30.02
CA TYR A 587 -25.53 -24.80 -28.68
C TYR A 587 -24.71 -24.10 -27.59
N THR A 588 -23.40 -24.20 -27.67
CA THR A 588 -22.50 -23.50 -26.73
C THR A 588 -22.64 -21.97 -26.87
N LEU A 589 -22.72 -21.46 -28.09
CA LEU A 589 -22.93 -20.06 -28.36
C LEU A 589 -24.27 -19.57 -27.81
N GLN A 590 -25.34 -20.33 -28.06
CA GLN A 590 -26.69 -20.04 -27.55
C GLN A 590 -26.68 -19.97 -26.01
N GLU A 591 -26.07 -20.94 -25.36
CA GLU A 591 -25.96 -20.98 -23.90
C GLU A 591 -25.21 -19.76 -23.34
N ILE A 592 -24.10 -19.36 -23.94
CA ILE A 592 -23.32 -18.20 -23.52
C ILE A 592 -24.09 -16.90 -23.68
N LEU A 593 -24.85 -16.76 -24.78
CA LEU A 593 -25.60 -15.54 -25.09
C LEU A 593 -26.90 -15.38 -24.29
N THR A 594 -27.47 -16.46 -23.77
CA THR A 594 -28.79 -16.48 -23.12
C THR A 594 -28.71 -16.79 -21.63
N ILE A 595 -28.70 -18.05 -21.27
CA ILE A 595 -28.81 -18.51 -19.86
C ILE A 595 -27.61 -18.15 -18.99
N LYS A 596 -26.43 -17.97 -19.58
CA LYS A 596 -25.22 -17.47 -18.87
C LYS A 596 -25.10 -15.96 -18.88
N SER A 597 -25.95 -15.22 -19.57
CA SER A 597 -25.89 -13.77 -19.71
C SER A 597 -27.17 -13.11 -19.21
N ASP A 598 -28.10 -12.79 -20.10
CA ASP A 598 -29.20 -11.85 -19.86
C ASP A 598 -30.63 -12.47 -19.93
N ASP A 599 -30.76 -13.77 -20.04
CA ASP A 599 -32.06 -14.45 -19.89
C ASP A 599 -32.38 -14.67 -18.42
N VAL A 600 -33.19 -13.79 -17.81
CA VAL A 600 -33.51 -13.80 -16.39
C VAL A 600 -34.19 -15.09 -15.95
N VAL A 601 -35.21 -15.53 -16.71
CA VAL A 601 -35.97 -16.77 -16.40
C VAL A 601 -35.13 -18.01 -16.63
N GLY A 602 -34.38 -18.02 -17.73
CA GLY A 602 -33.49 -19.13 -18.08
C GLY A 602 -32.39 -19.35 -17.05
N ARG A 603 -31.82 -18.27 -16.47
CA ARG A 603 -30.82 -18.37 -15.40
C ARG A 603 -31.32 -19.12 -14.16
N VAL A 604 -32.52 -18.75 -13.67
CA VAL A 604 -33.10 -19.34 -12.47
C VAL A 604 -33.42 -20.81 -12.71
N LYS A 605 -34.08 -21.11 -13.81
CA LYS A 605 -34.42 -22.50 -14.17
C LYS A 605 -33.18 -23.38 -14.38
N THR A 606 -32.13 -22.82 -14.96
CA THR A 606 -30.87 -23.55 -15.16
C THR A 606 -30.17 -23.84 -13.84
N TYR A 607 -30.15 -22.89 -12.93
CA TYR A 607 -29.58 -23.09 -11.60
C TYR A 607 -30.35 -24.18 -10.82
N GLU A 608 -31.67 -24.15 -10.89
CA GLU A 608 -32.54 -25.16 -10.29
C GLU A 608 -32.30 -26.54 -10.90
N ALA A 609 -32.24 -26.65 -12.24
CA ALA A 609 -31.96 -27.87 -12.94
C ALA A 609 -30.58 -28.47 -12.58
N ILE A 610 -29.56 -27.66 -12.43
CA ILE A 610 -28.22 -28.11 -12.00
C ILE A 610 -28.27 -28.67 -10.57
N ILE A 611 -28.97 -28.02 -9.64
CA ILE A 611 -29.13 -28.51 -8.26
C ILE A 611 -29.88 -29.84 -8.24
N LYS A 612 -30.95 -29.96 -9.04
CA LYS A 612 -31.75 -31.18 -9.12
C LYS A 612 -31.10 -32.30 -9.95
N GLY A 613 -30.05 -32.00 -10.72
CA GLY A 613 -29.41 -32.95 -11.66
C GLY A 613 -30.24 -33.22 -12.91
N GLU A 614 -31.12 -32.31 -13.29
CA GLU A 614 -31.97 -32.38 -14.47
C GLU A 614 -31.29 -31.72 -15.68
N ASN A 615 -31.80 -31.99 -16.88
CA ASN A 615 -31.32 -31.31 -18.08
C ASN A 615 -31.76 -29.86 -18.12
N ILE A 616 -30.86 -29.00 -18.65
CA ILE A 616 -31.14 -27.58 -18.82
C ILE A 616 -32.32 -27.38 -19.78
N SER A 617 -33.27 -26.52 -19.40
CA SER A 617 -34.40 -26.14 -20.21
C SER A 617 -34.01 -25.31 -21.43
N GLU A 618 -34.87 -25.24 -22.44
CA GLU A 618 -34.65 -24.34 -23.58
C GLU A 618 -34.54 -22.89 -23.12
N PRO A 619 -33.58 -22.13 -23.71
CA PRO A 619 -33.37 -20.74 -23.35
C PRO A 619 -34.53 -19.84 -23.81
N GLY A 620 -34.76 -18.78 -23.05
CA GLY A 620 -35.74 -17.74 -23.37
C GLY A 620 -35.17 -16.62 -24.25
N ILE A 621 -35.88 -15.51 -24.31
CA ILE A 621 -35.49 -14.32 -25.07
C ILE A 621 -34.58 -13.45 -24.20
N PRO A 622 -33.40 -13.02 -24.71
CA PRO A 622 -32.52 -12.12 -23.98
C PRO A 622 -33.14 -10.75 -23.66
N GLU A 623 -32.95 -10.23 -22.44
CA GLU A 623 -33.47 -8.90 -22.06
C GLU A 623 -32.83 -7.76 -22.88
N SER A 624 -31.56 -7.87 -23.26
CA SER A 624 -30.91 -6.91 -24.14
C SER A 624 -31.62 -6.77 -25.51
N PHE A 625 -32.20 -7.84 -26.02
CA PHE A 625 -33.00 -7.80 -27.24
C PHE A 625 -34.32 -7.02 -27.05
N LYS A 626 -34.97 -7.20 -25.89
CA LYS A 626 -36.16 -6.39 -25.54
C LYS A 626 -35.85 -4.92 -25.43
N VAL A 627 -34.73 -4.57 -24.79
CA VAL A 627 -34.22 -3.18 -24.69
C VAL A 627 -34.01 -2.60 -26.10
N LEU A 628 -33.33 -3.35 -26.99
CA LEU A 628 -33.10 -2.90 -28.37
C LEU A 628 -34.42 -2.60 -29.10
N LEU A 629 -35.44 -3.47 -28.97
CA LEU A 629 -36.75 -3.24 -29.57
C LEU A 629 -37.41 -1.97 -29.03
N LYS A 630 -37.35 -1.75 -27.74
CA LYS A 630 -37.89 -0.52 -27.12
C LYS A 630 -37.14 0.74 -27.56
N GLU A 631 -35.83 0.65 -27.72
CA GLU A 631 -35.02 1.75 -28.26
C GLU A 631 -35.40 2.06 -29.73
N LEU A 632 -35.60 1.05 -30.58
CA LEU A 632 -36.05 1.24 -31.95
C LEU A 632 -37.45 1.83 -31.99
N GLN A 633 -38.38 1.33 -31.16
CA GLN A 633 -39.73 1.92 -31.05
C GLN A 633 -39.69 3.38 -30.57
N SER A 634 -38.77 3.75 -29.69
CA SER A 634 -38.58 5.15 -29.24
C SER A 634 -38.14 6.08 -30.37
N LEU A 635 -37.49 5.52 -31.41
CA LEU A 635 -37.13 6.26 -32.63
C LEU A 635 -38.28 6.31 -33.64
N ALA A 636 -39.51 5.97 -33.26
CA ALA A 636 -40.70 5.89 -34.08
C ALA A 636 -40.61 4.83 -35.22
N LEU A 637 -39.83 3.79 -35.02
CA LEU A 637 -39.78 2.64 -35.90
C LEU A 637 -40.79 1.57 -35.41
N ASP A 638 -41.61 1.04 -36.32
CA ASP A 638 -42.48 -0.08 -36.00
C ASP A 638 -41.73 -1.39 -36.22
N VAL A 639 -41.37 -2.04 -35.09
CA VAL A 639 -40.63 -3.29 -35.12
C VAL A 639 -41.47 -4.37 -34.44
N THR A 640 -41.86 -5.38 -35.20
CA THR A 640 -42.63 -6.54 -34.74
C THR A 640 -41.85 -7.83 -34.99
N VAL A 641 -41.94 -8.79 -34.06
CA VAL A 641 -41.34 -10.12 -34.22
C VAL A 641 -42.44 -11.06 -34.61
N LEU A 642 -42.24 -11.74 -35.74
CA LEU A 642 -43.20 -12.69 -36.31
C LEU A 642 -42.71 -14.14 -36.14
N ASP A 643 -43.64 -15.04 -35.90
CA ASP A 643 -43.41 -16.48 -35.92
C ASP A 643 -43.29 -16.99 -37.38
N GLU A 644 -42.86 -18.24 -37.58
CA GLU A 644 -42.80 -18.89 -38.89
C GLU A 644 -44.14 -18.84 -39.65
N ASP A 645 -45.26 -18.88 -38.93
CA ASP A 645 -46.62 -18.79 -39.45
C ASP A 645 -47.08 -17.34 -39.72
N GLY A 646 -46.23 -16.33 -39.48
CA GLY A 646 -46.54 -14.91 -39.68
C GLY A 646 -47.40 -14.29 -38.59
N ASN A 647 -47.56 -14.94 -37.44
CA ASN A 647 -48.26 -14.38 -36.30
C ASN A 647 -47.30 -13.53 -35.45
N GLU A 648 -47.81 -12.42 -34.92
CA GLU A 648 -47.03 -11.54 -34.04
C GLU A 648 -46.78 -12.23 -32.69
N ILE A 649 -45.50 -12.36 -32.34
CA ILE A 649 -45.08 -12.83 -31.02
C ILE A 649 -45.12 -11.64 -30.07
N LYS A 650 -46.10 -11.58 -29.17
CA LYS A 650 -46.17 -10.62 -28.10
C LYS A 650 -45.07 -10.92 -27.09
N MET A 651 -44.04 -10.09 -27.04
CA MET A 651 -43.06 -10.15 -25.98
C MET A 651 -43.72 -9.64 -24.69
N MET A 652 -44.02 -10.55 -23.77
CA MET A 652 -44.67 -10.20 -22.49
C MET A 652 -43.74 -9.29 -21.69
N GLU A 653 -44.28 -8.14 -21.27
CA GLU A 653 -43.59 -7.15 -20.48
C GLU A 653 -43.36 -7.61 -19.03
N ASN A 654 -44.22 -8.45 -18.50
CA ASN A 654 -44.11 -8.98 -17.15
C ASN A 654 -44.42 -10.51 -17.18
N VAL A 655 -43.48 -11.31 -16.79
CA VAL A 655 -43.78 -12.59 -16.17
C VAL A 655 -44.28 -12.24 -14.77
N GLU A 656 -45.60 -12.25 -14.57
CA GLU A 656 -46.11 -12.46 -13.23
C GLU A 656 -45.47 -13.76 -12.73
N TYR A 657 -44.50 -13.61 -11.86
CA TYR A 657 -44.06 -14.74 -11.04
C TYR A 657 -45.30 -15.19 -10.30
N GLY A 658 -45.84 -16.31 -10.70
CA GLY A 658 -46.90 -16.95 -9.92
C GLY A 658 -46.41 -17.08 -8.50
N ASP A 659 -47.31 -16.89 -7.54
CA ASP A 659 -47.16 -16.93 -6.07
C ASP A 659 -46.46 -18.18 -5.49
N GLU A 660 -45.55 -18.81 -6.22
CA GLU A 660 -44.67 -19.84 -5.71
C GLU A 660 -43.37 -19.20 -5.27
N ASP A 661 -43.36 -18.88 -3.98
CA ASP A 661 -42.29 -18.34 -3.18
C ASP A 661 -40.95 -19.09 -3.44
N LEU A 662 -40.10 -18.55 -4.31
CA LEU A 662 -38.76 -19.07 -4.58
C LEU A 662 -37.73 -18.61 -3.55
N THR A 663 -38.15 -17.83 -2.59
CA THR A 663 -37.33 -17.30 -1.49
C THR A 663 -36.66 -18.37 -0.60
N PRO A 664 -37.26 -19.55 -0.36
CA PRO A 664 -36.64 -20.54 0.51
C PRO A 664 -35.44 -21.28 -0.09
N LEU A 665 -35.27 -21.27 -1.41
CA LEU A 665 -34.16 -21.99 -2.07
C LEU A 665 -32.88 -21.19 -2.19
N ILE A 666 -32.94 -19.86 -1.99
CA ILE A 666 -31.80 -18.96 -2.08
C ILE A 666 -31.16 -18.72 -0.71
N GLU A 667 -31.88 -19.01 0.39
CA GLU A 667 -31.46 -18.73 1.75
C GLU A 667 -30.68 -19.84 2.46
N THR A 668 -30.45 -21.00 1.84
CA THR A 668 -29.89 -22.16 2.56
C THR A 668 -28.44 -22.51 2.32
N GLU A 669 -27.65 -21.72 1.61
CA GLU A 669 -26.20 -21.93 1.59
C GLU A 669 -25.44 -20.61 1.57
N ASP A 670 -24.52 -20.45 2.48
CA ASP A 670 -23.41 -19.50 2.68
C ASP A 670 -22.97 -18.69 1.42
N THR A 671 -23.87 -18.00 0.76
CA THR A 671 -23.56 -17.21 -0.42
C THR A 671 -23.89 -15.74 -0.19
N PHE A 672 -22.93 -14.91 -0.47
CA PHE A 672 -23.03 -13.46 -0.64
C PHE A 672 -24.41 -13.05 -1.12
N THR A 673 -25.19 -12.43 -0.29
CA THR A 673 -26.49 -11.91 -0.66
C THR A 673 -26.36 -10.82 -1.71
N PHE A 674 -27.26 -10.84 -2.68
CA PHE A 674 -27.35 -9.91 -3.83
C PHE A 674 -27.25 -8.42 -3.43
N ASP A 675 -27.61 -8.12 -2.22
CA ASP A 675 -27.68 -6.78 -1.66
C ASP A 675 -26.33 -6.17 -1.28
N ASP A 676 -25.33 -6.98 -0.88
CA ASP A 676 -24.01 -6.47 -0.45
C ASP A 676 -23.16 -5.88 -1.59
N ALA A 677 -23.33 -6.40 -2.80
CA ALA A 677 -22.64 -5.89 -3.97
C ALA A 677 -23.28 -4.60 -4.51
N SER A 678 -24.60 -4.47 -4.37
CA SER A 678 -25.38 -3.30 -4.81
C SER A 678 -25.13 -2.08 -3.91
N ALA A 679 -25.06 -2.28 -2.60
CA ALA A 679 -24.81 -1.21 -1.65
C ALA A 679 -23.40 -0.56 -1.80
N LYS A 680 -22.41 -1.34 -2.23
CA LYS A 680 -21.06 -0.81 -2.48
C LYS A 680 -20.95 0.09 -3.71
N ASN A 681 -21.87 -0.05 -4.67
CA ASN A 681 -21.79 0.64 -5.96
C ASN A 681 -22.85 1.75 -6.13
N GLY A 682 -23.61 2.08 -5.11
CA GLY A 682 -24.64 3.13 -5.16
C GLY A 682 -25.89 2.77 -5.98
N PHE A 683 -26.10 1.48 -6.29
CA PHE A 683 -27.31 1.00 -6.93
C PHE A 683 -28.33 0.59 -5.87
N THR A 684 -29.49 1.22 -5.87
CA THR A 684 -30.62 0.81 -5.04
C THR A 684 -31.43 -0.26 -5.78
N THR A 685 -31.65 -1.40 -5.16
CA THR A 685 -32.62 -2.41 -5.62
C THR A 685 -34.00 -2.02 -5.12
N GLY A 686 -34.59 -1.00 -5.72
CA GLY A 686 -35.99 -0.63 -5.48
C GLY A 686 -36.88 -1.23 -6.57
N THR A 687 -38.10 -1.58 -6.23
CA THR A 687 -39.15 -1.88 -7.22
C THR A 687 -39.49 -0.62 -8.02
N PRO A 688 -39.99 -0.71 -9.25
CA PRO A 688 -40.36 0.47 -10.04
C PRO A 688 -41.30 1.45 -9.32
N GLU A 689 -42.15 0.96 -8.42
CA GLU A 689 -43.07 1.76 -7.61
C GLU A 689 -42.34 2.60 -6.54
N GLU A 690 -41.25 2.09 -5.97
CA GLU A 690 -40.42 2.84 -4.97
C GLU A 690 -39.56 3.93 -5.64
N LEU A 691 -39.31 3.84 -6.94
CA LEU A 691 -38.61 4.86 -7.71
C LEU A 691 -39.53 6.01 -8.17
N GLU A 692 -40.82 5.75 -8.34
CA GLU A 692 -41.81 6.80 -8.69
C GLU A 692 -42.22 7.65 -7.47
N GLU A 693 -42.28 7.10 -6.26
CA GLU A 693 -42.57 7.87 -5.04
C GLU A 693 -41.42 8.79 -4.61
N GLY A 694 -40.19 8.58 -5.08
CA GLY A 694 -39.03 9.43 -4.77
C GLY A 694 -38.91 10.72 -5.61
N ILE A 695 -39.80 10.95 -6.59
CA ILE A 695 -39.71 12.10 -7.53
C ILE A 695 -40.75 13.19 -7.22
N GLN A 696 -41.65 12.99 -6.27
CA GLN A 696 -42.61 14.02 -5.89
C GLN A 696 -42.18 14.73 -4.61
N ASP A 697 -42.04 16.06 -4.77
CA ASP A 697 -41.88 17.10 -3.75
C ASP A 697 -40.48 17.32 -3.17
N GLU A 698 -39.60 17.95 -3.94
CA GLU A 698 -38.64 18.91 -3.40
C GLU A 698 -39.34 20.29 -3.27
N GLU A 699 -39.95 20.55 -2.14
CA GLU A 699 -40.18 21.93 -1.68
C GLU A 699 -38.83 22.53 -1.29
N GLU A 700 -38.46 23.64 -1.93
CA GLU A 700 -37.26 24.43 -1.61
C GLU A 700 -37.24 24.77 -0.10
N PRO A 701 -36.13 24.57 0.62
CA PRO A 701 -36.02 25.07 1.98
C PRO A 701 -35.87 26.61 1.97
N ASP A 702 -36.76 27.29 2.68
CA ASP A 702 -36.68 28.69 3.01
C ASP A 702 -35.26 29.09 3.49
N TYR A 703 -34.71 30.09 2.81
CA TYR A 703 -33.50 30.81 3.21
C TYR A 703 -33.78 31.55 4.52
N PHE A 704 -33.15 31.12 5.59
CA PHE A 704 -33.00 31.92 6.80
C PHE A 704 -31.83 32.88 6.63
N ASP A 705 -32.15 34.18 6.63
CA ASP A 705 -31.24 35.30 6.84
C ASP A 705 -30.35 35.08 8.09
N GLY A 706 -29.08 35.24 7.98
CA GLY A 706 -28.18 35.14 9.11
C GLY A 706 -26.81 35.69 8.86
N GLU A 707 -26.65 36.93 9.15
CA GLU A 707 -25.47 37.67 9.62
C GLU A 707 -24.10 37.32 8.98
N ASP A 708 -23.61 38.31 8.32
CA ASP A 708 -22.26 38.53 7.78
C ASP A 708 -21.17 38.19 8.80
N ILE A 709 -20.29 37.27 8.45
CA ILE A 709 -18.95 37.18 9.03
C ILE A 709 -17.98 37.47 7.88
N ASP A 710 -17.49 38.70 7.86
CA ASP A 710 -16.36 39.12 7.03
C ASP A 710 -15.15 38.23 7.31
N LEU A 711 -14.77 37.46 6.32
CA LEU A 711 -13.43 36.88 6.21
C LEU A 711 -12.70 37.62 5.10
N ASP A 712 -11.91 38.60 5.51
CA ASP A 712 -10.91 39.23 4.67
C ASP A 712 -9.95 38.16 4.11
N TYR A 713 -10.12 37.89 2.82
CA TYR A 713 -9.13 37.20 2.01
C TYR A 713 -8.24 38.29 1.39
N ASP A 714 -7.10 38.51 2.00
CA ASP A 714 -6.01 39.24 1.37
C ASP A 714 -5.34 38.35 0.33
N SER A 715 -5.71 38.62 -0.92
CA SER A 715 -5.00 38.13 -2.10
C SER A 715 -3.82 39.08 -2.35
N ASN A 716 -2.63 38.60 -2.20
CA ASN A 716 -1.47 39.14 -2.91
C ASN A 716 -0.70 38.04 -3.59
N ASP A 717 -0.85 38.04 -4.91
CA ASP A 717 0.12 37.59 -5.90
C ASP A 717 1.50 38.10 -5.55
N ASP A 718 2.50 37.28 -5.79
CA ASP A 718 3.54 37.62 -6.75
C ASP A 718 4.54 36.48 -6.90
N ASN A 719 4.63 36.05 -8.11
CA ASN A 719 5.73 35.52 -8.92
C ASN A 719 7.14 35.54 -8.32
N GLU A 720 7.82 34.53 -8.69
CA GLU A 720 9.12 34.40 -9.36
C GLU A 720 10.14 33.47 -8.71
N ASP A 721 10.49 32.49 -9.53
CA ASP A 721 11.81 31.91 -9.79
C ASP A 721 12.70 31.44 -8.59
N PHE A 722 12.81 30.16 -8.45
CA PHE A 722 13.99 29.29 -8.65
C PHE A 722 13.70 27.85 -8.20
#